data_51f3e08fe573cf3c7347d0f084837def
#
_entry.id   51f3e08fe573cf3c7347d0f084837def
#
_cell.length_a   1.000
_cell.length_b   1.000
_cell.length_c   1.000
_cell.angle_alpha   90.00
_cell.angle_beta   90.00
_cell.angle_gamma   90.00
#
_symmetry.space_group_name_H-M   'P 1'
#
loop_
_entity.id
_entity.type
_entity.pdbx_description
1 polymer ?
#
loop_
_entity_poly.entity_id
_entity_poly.type
_entity_poly.pdbx_seq_one_letter_code
_entity_poly.pdbx_strand_id
1 'polypeptide(L)'
;MNRCLIRRELFALSLALLLVVAQMSFGRAIPDLDKTFQTAQQSRPFPPAQYIHDHDFDIHHVALDVRFDWEREQLIGVETMSFKPLLANLKSIELDAADMTITSIKFLNGGPLQFEMDPAKQRLHIALGRGYQPADELTIVTEYHTNGPQNRIPGLVGAALRFIKPSPDDPTRPKQIWSQGESEYNHYWFPVYDHPNDFFTSEITATVEKPLTVVSNGKLLDTRDNNDGTRTFHWKIDQPHASYLTSIIVGEYTPIVSEYEGIPIITNVYPNEVTEGKVTAARLPEMVKFFSEKTGLKYPYAKYAQTTVRDFGGGMENISATTQTDNMIHDARTELDSNTDGLQSHELAHQWFGDYVTCRDWSDIWLNESFATYFQGMWDEHKLGADDFLYSDVKANQDAYLNAWRQGNRHPIVTKNYASPDSVFDTYAYPRGGAVLHMLRKTLGEDNWWRAINYYLRKYANQPVETEQFRIAIEESTGQAMDWFFDEWLYKMGHPIFRVTQDYDPATKALKLSVEQLQTIDSSSQFPQVALFQTPVEIEIGTASGTHLEHVQIRPKKEQTFTLTVDSKPLLVNFDYRGTLIKEVQFQKTTEELAYQLTRDEDVLGRIWALNQLAGRVTGATTAAVEKERIANELANVVSRDKFWGVRLDAAAALANVKDPSARAALVAATRDSDARVRARAVTSLAVSKDPSLASLYERLLSDQSYAVIKAAAVALGETRSSGAFESLAKLLNTRSWRDNIRVSGLSGLAALQDKRALDIAFRYTEKGNPLPLKAAALRLLGKIGRDDPRSFTLIADTASKAFANGDFNLAAAAGEALVSLGDPRGLGVLEQIGQDSSISRRLKEQLSQYQQLLRKVAAGAANPGVKQP
;
A
#
# COMPACT_ATOMS: atom_id res chain seq x y z
N MET A 1 -15.44 -21.98 -18.65
CA MET A 1 -15.61 -21.00 -17.57
C MET A 1 -14.52 -21.04 -16.48
N ASN A 2 -13.96 -22.20 -16.14
CA ASN A 2 -12.99 -22.28 -15.03
C ASN A 2 -11.52 -21.87 -15.32
N ARG A 3 -11.08 -21.74 -16.57
CA ARG A 3 -9.71 -21.29 -16.89
C ARG A 3 -9.55 -19.76 -16.89
N CYS A 4 -10.62 -19.01 -16.96
CA CYS A 4 -10.59 -17.54 -16.89
C CYS A 4 -10.53 -17.03 -15.43
N LEU A 5 -11.08 -17.77 -14.49
CA LEU A 5 -11.08 -17.44 -13.06
C LEU A 5 -9.70 -17.63 -12.40
N ILE A 6 -8.97 -18.67 -12.77
CA ILE A 6 -7.63 -18.97 -12.22
C ILE A 6 -6.59 -17.93 -12.66
N ARG A 7 -6.74 -17.32 -13.83
CA ARG A 7 -5.83 -16.27 -14.33
C ARG A 7 -6.04 -14.89 -13.67
N ARG A 8 -7.18 -14.65 -13.06
CA ARG A 8 -7.49 -13.36 -12.40
C ARG A 8 -6.97 -13.24 -10.97
N GLU A 9 -6.88 -14.35 -10.25
CA GLU A 9 -6.40 -14.34 -8.86
C GLU A 9 -4.87 -14.19 -8.75
N LEU A 10 -4.11 -14.58 -9.79
CA LEU A 10 -2.64 -14.47 -9.79
C LEU A 10 -2.12 -13.04 -9.98
N PHE A 11 -2.97 -12.10 -10.44
CA PHE A 11 -2.58 -10.70 -10.64
C PHE A 11 -2.88 -9.79 -9.45
N ALA A 12 -3.73 -10.24 -8.53
CA ALA A 12 -4.29 -9.39 -7.47
C ALA A 12 -3.44 -9.29 -6.19
N LEU A 13 -2.42 -10.13 -6.00
CA LEU A 13 -1.75 -10.27 -4.72
C LEU A 13 -0.28 -9.84 -4.65
N SER A 14 0.33 -9.46 -5.76
CA SER A 14 1.69 -8.91 -5.74
C SER A 14 1.76 -7.42 -5.39
N LEU A 15 0.63 -6.79 -5.07
CA LEU A 15 0.48 -5.34 -5.01
C LEU A 15 -0.17 -4.80 -3.73
N ALA A 16 -0.28 -5.59 -2.69
CA ALA A 16 -1.10 -5.22 -1.53
C ALA A 16 -0.43 -4.28 -0.53
N LEU A 17 0.82 -3.86 -0.74
CA LEU A 17 1.45 -2.81 0.08
C LEU A 17 2.17 -1.73 -0.73
N LEU A 18 2.19 -1.80 -2.05
CA LEU A 18 2.87 -0.82 -2.91
C LEU A 18 2.01 -0.22 -3.99
N LEU A 19 0.72 -0.58 -4.05
CA LEU A 19 -0.20 -0.06 -5.06
C LEU A 19 -1.62 -0.01 -4.50
N VAL A 20 -1.88 0.90 -3.60
CA VAL A 20 -3.23 1.46 -3.39
C VAL A 20 -3.63 2.35 -4.56
N VAL A 21 -2.77 2.59 -5.52
CA VAL A 21 -3.06 3.37 -6.73
C VAL A 21 -3.06 2.45 -7.94
N ALA A 22 -4.24 2.21 -8.47
CA ALA A 22 -4.58 1.55 -9.74
C ALA A 22 -4.77 0.03 -9.71
N GLN A 23 -5.82 -0.46 -9.06
CA GLN A 23 -6.50 -1.66 -9.55
C GLN A 23 -8.01 -1.49 -9.58
N MET A 24 -8.52 -1.52 -10.77
CA MET A 24 -9.90 -1.25 -11.13
C MET A 24 -10.85 -2.36 -10.76
N SER A 25 -11.96 -1.93 -10.23
CA SER A 25 -13.18 -2.69 -10.01
C SER A 25 -13.75 -3.25 -11.31
N PHE A 26 -13.86 -4.56 -11.42
CA PHE A 26 -14.78 -5.15 -12.36
C PHE A 26 -16.06 -5.51 -11.61
N GLY A 27 -17.08 -4.65 -11.77
CA GLY A 27 -18.44 -5.00 -11.40
C GLY A 27 -18.89 -6.21 -12.23
N ARG A 28 -18.98 -7.37 -11.61
CA ARG A 28 -19.81 -8.48 -12.11
C ARG A 28 -21.04 -8.56 -11.19
N ALA A 29 -22.23 -8.52 -11.80
CA ALA A 29 -23.40 -9.10 -11.19
C ALA A 29 -23.08 -10.58 -10.89
N ILE A 30 -22.98 -10.95 -9.62
CA ILE A 30 -22.68 -12.30 -9.15
C ILE A 30 -24.05 -12.98 -9.02
N PRO A 31 -24.28 -14.12 -9.70
CA PRO A 31 -25.38 -14.99 -9.31
C PRO A 31 -25.00 -15.66 -7.99
N ASP A 32 -25.89 -15.60 -7.02
CA ASP A 32 -26.02 -16.38 -5.77
C ASP A 32 -24.80 -17.23 -5.34
N LEU A 33 -23.74 -16.56 -4.87
CA LEU A 33 -22.53 -17.19 -4.33
C LEU A 33 -22.62 -17.37 -2.81
N ASP A 34 -23.73 -17.02 -2.20
CA ASP A 34 -23.92 -17.03 -0.74
C ASP A 34 -23.92 -18.44 -0.12
N LYS A 35 -24.04 -19.49 -0.91
CA LYS A 35 -24.13 -20.86 -0.38
C LYS A 35 -22.83 -21.67 -0.44
N THR A 36 -21.79 -21.20 -1.13
CA THR A 36 -20.56 -22.00 -1.30
C THR A 36 -19.38 -21.49 -0.46
N PHE A 37 -19.48 -20.32 0.14
CA PHE A 37 -18.39 -19.74 0.99
C PHE A 37 -18.58 -19.98 2.48
N GLN A 38 -19.71 -20.52 2.93
CA GLN A 38 -19.97 -20.77 4.35
C GLN A 38 -19.23 -21.98 4.95
N THR A 39 -18.46 -22.76 4.18
CA THR A 39 -17.87 -24.02 4.66
C THR A 39 -16.36 -24.02 4.83
N ALA A 40 -15.68 -22.87 4.79
CA ALA A 40 -14.21 -22.82 5.00
C ALA A 40 -13.72 -21.67 5.88
N GLN A 41 -14.56 -20.98 6.62
CA GLN A 41 -14.11 -20.16 7.73
C GLN A 41 -13.87 -21.07 8.94
N GLN A 42 -12.69 -21.66 9.05
CA GLN A 42 -12.17 -21.97 10.37
C GLN A 42 -12.17 -20.65 11.13
N SER A 43 -13.06 -20.53 12.11
CA SER A 43 -13.15 -19.37 12.99
C SER A 43 -11.76 -19.15 13.59
N ARG A 44 -11.05 -18.11 13.11
CA ARG A 44 -9.86 -17.64 13.81
C ARG A 44 -10.34 -17.28 15.22
N PRO A 45 -9.63 -17.67 16.29
CA PRO A 45 -10.01 -17.27 17.62
C PRO A 45 -10.04 -15.73 17.67
N PHE A 46 -11.03 -15.18 18.39
CA PHE A 46 -11.11 -13.76 18.62
C PHE A 46 -9.81 -13.30 19.31
N PRO A 47 -9.09 -12.29 18.77
CA PRO A 47 -7.80 -11.91 19.31
C PRO A 47 -7.95 -11.33 20.73
N PRO A 48 -6.98 -11.58 21.62
CA PRO A 48 -6.99 -10.99 22.96
C PRO A 48 -6.91 -9.47 22.90
N ALA A 49 -7.36 -8.81 23.95
CA ALA A 49 -7.10 -7.38 24.11
C ALA A 49 -5.62 -7.16 24.46
N GLN A 50 -4.97 -6.25 23.77
CA GLN A 50 -3.60 -5.83 24.03
C GLN A 50 -3.58 -4.56 24.86
N TYR A 51 -2.62 -4.44 25.74
CA TYR A 51 -2.45 -3.28 26.61
C TYR A 51 -0.97 -2.90 26.65
N ILE A 52 -0.72 -1.61 26.87
CA ILE A 52 0.62 -1.07 27.08
C ILE A 52 1.25 -1.71 28.31
N HIS A 53 2.54 -2.02 28.26
CA HIS A 53 3.31 -2.54 29.38
C HIS A 53 3.50 -1.50 30.48
N ASP A 54 3.77 -1.98 31.71
CA ASP A 54 4.13 -1.10 32.81
C ASP A 54 5.40 -0.31 32.47
N HIS A 55 5.40 0.98 32.85
CA HIS A 55 6.45 1.93 32.52
C HIS A 55 6.75 2.77 33.78
N ASP A 56 7.79 2.39 34.48
CA ASP A 56 8.12 2.92 35.82
C ASP A 56 9.15 4.06 35.79
N PHE A 57 9.66 4.38 34.62
CA PHE A 57 10.66 5.41 34.36
C PHE A 57 10.37 6.10 33.01
N ASP A 58 10.94 7.25 32.80
CA ASP A 58 10.76 8.13 31.64
C ASP A 58 12.12 8.32 30.97
N ILE A 59 12.28 7.87 29.73
CA ILE A 59 13.52 8.01 28.98
C ILE A 59 13.57 9.43 28.41
N HIS A 60 14.67 10.14 28.64
CA HIS A 60 14.84 11.51 28.16
C HIS A 60 15.76 11.59 26.96
N HIS A 61 16.79 10.70 26.92
CA HIS A 61 17.81 10.75 25.90
C HIS A 61 18.50 9.41 25.71
N VAL A 62 18.71 9.03 24.44
CA VAL A 62 19.47 7.85 24.03
C VAL A 62 20.58 8.27 23.07
N ALA A 63 21.84 7.99 23.45
CA ALA A 63 23.01 8.18 22.57
C ALA A 63 23.62 6.82 22.23
N LEU A 64 23.75 6.53 20.95
CA LEU A 64 24.32 5.29 20.43
C LEU A 64 25.67 5.55 19.75
N ASP A 65 26.72 4.84 20.15
CA ASP A 65 28.00 4.77 19.43
C ASP A 65 28.11 3.37 18.82
N VAL A 66 28.04 3.27 17.47
CA VAL A 66 27.88 1.98 16.77
C VAL A 66 28.93 1.75 15.69
N ARG A 67 29.28 0.47 15.52
CA ARG A 67 30.12 -0.07 14.45
C ARG A 67 29.51 -1.35 13.91
N PHE A 68 29.96 -1.80 12.74
CA PHE A 68 29.37 -2.94 12.04
C PHE A 68 30.41 -4.00 11.69
N ASP A 69 30.14 -5.25 12.07
CA ASP A 69 30.86 -6.42 11.57
C ASP A 69 30.11 -7.01 10.38
N TRP A 70 30.61 -6.75 9.18
CA TRP A 70 30.02 -7.18 7.92
C TRP A 70 30.07 -8.69 7.69
N GLU A 71 31.03 -9.40 8.28
CA GLU A 71 31.16 -10.86 8.12
C GLU A 71 30.11 -11.56 8.97
N ARG A 72 29.97 -11.14 10.23
CA ARG A 72 29.02 -11.70 11.18
C ARG A 72 27.63 -11.08 11.07
N GLU A 73 27.48 -10.01 10.31
CA GLU A 73 26.26 -9.19 10.20
C GLU A 73 25.77 -8.72 11.59
N GLN A 74 26.69 -8.14 12.36
CA GLN A 74 26.48 -7.68 13.72
C GLN A 74 26.66 -6.17 13.83
N LEU A 75 25.86 -5.54 14.68
CA LEU A 75 26.11 -4.22 15.22
C LEU A 75 26.82 -4.40 16.57
N ILE A 76 27.88 -3.60 16.80
CA ILE A 76 28.59 -3.49 18.07
C ILE A 76 28.31 -2.09 18.59
N GLY A 77 27.66 -1.96 19.74
CA GLY A 77 27.14 -0.70 20.26
C GLY A 77 27.57 -0.40 21.68
N VAL A 78 27.68 0.90 21.95
CA VAL A 78 27.68 1.49 23.31
C VAL A 78 26.50 2.43 23.37
N GLU A 79 25.55 2.12 24.21
CA GLU A 79 24.38 2.99 24.48
C GLU A 79 24.60 3.79 25.75
N THR A 80 24.31 5.08 25.72
CA THR A 80 24.20 5.95 26.90
C THR A 80 22.76 6.42 27.01
N MET A 81 22.04 5.94 28.02
CA MET A 81 20.62 6.24 28.23
C MET A 81 20.41 7.06 29.50
N SER A 82 19.74 8.19 29.39
CA SER A 82 19.36 9.05 30.50
C SER A 82 17.85 8.96 30.74
N PHE A 83 17.46 8.74 32.00
CA PHE A 83 16.04 8.55 32.38
C PHE A 83 15.76 9.05 33.80
N LYS A 84 14.50 9.22 34.14
CA LYS A 84 13.99 9.55 35.48
C LYS A 84 13.02 8.50 35.99
N PRO A 85 13.04 8.16 37.29
CA PRO A 85 11.98 7.37 37.90
C PRO A 85 10.62 8.08 37.81
N LEU A 86 9.56 7.38 37.41
CA LEU A 86 8.18 7.86 37.59
C LEU A 86 7.63 7.52 38.98
N LEU A 87 8.15 6.44 39.57
CA LEU A 87 7.74 5.97 40.89
C LEU A 87 8.81 6.24 41.96
N ALA A 88 8.38 6.51 43.18
CA ALA A 88 9.27 6.64 44.34
C ALA A 88 9.93 5.28 44.65
N ASN A 89 11.23 5.29 45.02
CA ASN A 89 12.00 4.12 45.40
C ASN A 89 12.18 3.09 44.26
N LEU A 90 12.35 3.56 43.01
CA LEU A 90 12.66 2.71 41.86
C LEU A 90 13.99 1.99 42.10
N LYS A 91 14.00 0.66 42.09
CA LYS A 91 15.19 -0.17 42.37
C LYS A 91 15.72 -0.94 41.18
N SER A 92 14.91 -1.07 40.15
CA SER A 92 15.24 -1.74 38.91
C SER A 92 14.47 -1.14 37.76
N ILE A 93 14.95 -1.29 36.54
CA ILE A 93 14.24 -0.97 35.30
C ILE A 93 14.22 -2.22 34.42
N GLU A 94 13.22 -2.27 33.55
CA GLU A 94 13.08 -3.30 32.53
C GLU A 94 13.05 -2.64 31.15
N LEU A 95 13.94 -3.08 30.25
CA LEU A 95 13.98 -2.64 28.86
C LEU A 95 13.62 -3.81 27.94
N ASP A 96 13.10 -3.51 26.78
CA ASP A 96 13.01 -4.45 25.69
C ASP A 96 14.41 -4.68 25.10
N ALA A 97 14.79 -5.94 24.88
CA ALA A 97 16.05 -6.34 24.29
C ALA A 97 15.94 -7.74 23.72
N ALA A 98 16.22 -7.89 22.43
CA ALA A 98 16.11 -9.17 21.75
C ALA A 98 17.33 -9.42 20.87
N ASP A 99 17.70 -10.68 20.72
CA ASP A 99 18.76 -11.15 19.82
C ASP A 99 20.09 -10.38 19.94
N MET A 100 20.45 -10.03 21.17
CA MET A 100 21.69 -9.34 21.50
C MET A 100 22.39 -9.92 22.74
N THR A 101 23.68 -9.63 22.88
CA THR A 101 24.49 -9.97 24.04
C THR A 101 24.91 -8.67 24.74
N ILE A 102 24.48 -8.50 25.98
CA ILE A 102 24.91 -7.41 26.84
C ILE A 102 26.22 -7.80 27.50
N THR A 103 27.26 -6.97 27.32
CA THR A 103 28.61 -7.24 27.86
C THR A 103 28.82 -6.58 29.21
N SER A 104 28.35 -5.34 29.36
CA SER A 104 28.45 -4.62 30.63
C SER A 104 27.34 -3.55 30.72
N ILE A 105 26.89 -3.27 31.94
CA ILE A 105 26.05 -2.11 32.28
C ILE A 105 26.66 -1.44 33.49
N LYS A 106 26.75 -0.08 33.45
CA LYS A 106 27.26 0.74 34.56
C LYS A 106 26.55 2.07 34.59
N PHE A 107 26.53 2.72 35.71
CA PHE A 107 26.23 4.16 35.76
C PHE A 107 27.33 4.97 35.07
N LEU A 108 26.97 6.03 34.36
CA LEU A 108 27.94 6.88 33.62
C LEU A 108 29.07 7.36 34.56
N ASN A 109 28.72 7.76 35.77
CA ASN A 109 29.66 8.24 36.79
C ASN A 109 29.71 7.29 37.99
N GLY A 110 29.55 5.96 37.79
CA GLY A 110 29.43 5.01 38.89
C GLY A 110 29.99 3.61 38.57
N GLY A 111 29.67 2.69 39.45
CA GLY A 111 30.09 1.29 39.32
C GLY A 111 29.20 0.45 38.42
N PRO A 112 29.59 -0.81 38.20
CA PRO A 112 28.81 -1.76 37.39
C PRO A 112 27.46 -2.06 38.05
N LEU A 113 26.46 -2.31 37.22
CA LEU A 113 25.12 -2.73 37.62
C LEU A 113 24.94 -4.23 37.37
N GLN A 114 24.11 -4.87 38.18
CA GLN A 114 23.69 -6.24 37.95
C GLN A 114 22.54 -6.23 36.94
N PHE A 115 22.57 -7.14 36.01
CA PHE A 115 21.53 -7.28 35.00
C PHE A 115 21.27 -8.75 34.66
N GLU A 116 20.08 -9.01 34.13
CA GLU A 116 19.67 -10.33 33.66
C GLU A 116 18.88 -10.19 32.35
N MET A 117 19.23 -11.02 31.36
CA MET A 117 18.48 -11.15 30.10
C MET A 117 17.46 -12.28 30.24
N ASP A 118 16.20 -11.98 29.90
CA ASP A 118 15.15 -13.00 29.66
C ASP A 118 14.87 -13.10 28.14
N PRO A 119 15.56 -13.97 27.42
CA PRO A 119 15.39 -14.09 25.97
C PRO A 119 14.00 -14.56 25.53
N ALA A 120 13.29 -15.29 26.43
CA ALA A 120 11.93 -15.78 26.11
C ALA A 120 10.89 -14.68 26.12
N LYS A 121 11.12 -13.65 26.93
CA LYS A 121 10.27 -12.45 27.00
C LYS A 121 10.86 -11.27 26.25
N GLN A 122 12.08 -11.39 25.73
CA GLN A 122 12.82 -10.31 25.09
C GLN A 122 13.01 -9.10 26.02
N ARG A 123 13.40 -9.37 27.29
CA ARG A 123 13.53 -8.35 28.35
C ARG A 123 14.95 -8.33 28.93
N LEU A 124 15.39 -7.13 29.28
CA LEU A 124 16.61 -6.86 30.01
C LEU A 124 16.25 -6.22 31.36
N HIS A 125 16.45 -6.95 32.45
CA HIS A 125 16.27 -6.47 33.81
C HIS A 125 17.56 -5.85 34.33
N ILE A 126 17.53 -4.62 34.85
CA ILE A 126 18.70 -3.91 35.38
C ILE A 126 18.42 -3.48 36.83
N ALA A 127 19.22 -4.01 37.78
CA ALA A 127 19.15 -3.62 39.18
C ALA A 127 19.96 -2.35 39.44
N LEU A 128 19.31 -1.31 39.98
CA LEU A 128 19.92 0.02 40.21
C LEU A 128 20.74 0.11 41.50
N GLY A 129 20.80 -0.97 42.28
CA GLY A 129 21.61 -1.08 43.49
C GLY A 129 21.02 -0.40 44.75
N ARG A 130 20.15 0.58 44.58
CA ARG A 130 19.37 1.26 45.65
C ARG A 130 18.06 1.81 45.06
N GLY A 131 17.20 2.35 45.93
CA GLY A 131 15.99 3.05 45.50
C GLY A 131 16.27 4.49 45.10
N TYR A 132 15.68 4.93 43.99
CA TYR A 132 15.75 6.29 43.48
C TYR A 132 14.37 6.95 43.45
N GLN A 133 14.36 8.29 43.45
CA GLN A 133 13.15 9.10 43.54
C GLN A 133 12.85 9.79 42.19
N PRO A 134 11.63 10.26 41.92
CA PRO A 134 11.28 10.99 40.70
C PRO A 134 12.12 12.24 40.42
N ALA A 135 12.78 12.81 41.44
CA ALA A 135 13.69 13.95 41.28
C ALA A 135 15.11 13.56 40.85
N ASP A 136 15.45 12.26 40.94
CA ASP A 136 16.77 11.77 40.54
C ASP A 136 16.83 11.64 39.00
N GLU A 137 17.96 12.06 38.42
CA GLU A 137 18.27 11.84 37.03
C GLU A 137 19.40 10.83 36.93
N LEU A 138 19.15 9.76 36.19
CA LEU A 138 20.03 8.62 36.08
C LEU A 138 20.54 8.48 34.65
N THR A 139 21.81 8.13 34.54
CA THR A 139 22.39 7.78 33.23
C THR A 139 23.17 6.48 33.33
N ILE A 140 22.81 5.52 32.49
CA ILE A 140 23.50 4.24 32.38
C ILE A 140 24.22 4.15 31.02
N VAL A 141 25.28 3.34 31.00
CA VAL A 141 26.05 2.99 29.82
C VAL A 141 26.01 1.48 29.64
N THR A 142 25.47 1.05 28.50
CA THR A 142 25.33 -0.36 28.14
C THR A 142 26.27 -0.70 26.98
N GLU A 143 27.16 -1.67 27.15
CA GLU A 143 28.00 -2.19 26.07
C GLU A 143 27.37 -3.50 25.57
N TYR A 144 27.17 -3.63 24.26
CA TYR A 144 26.47 -4.77 23.69
C TYR A 144 26.88 -5.06 22.25
N HIS A 145 26.43 -6.19 21.73
CA HIS A 145 26.41 -6.48 20.30
C HIS A 145 25.18 -7.31 19.92
N THR A 146 24.69 -7.18 18.70
CA THR A 146 23.65 -8.06 18.15
C THR A 146 24.23 -9.46 17.87
N ASN A 147 23.39 -10.51 17.93
CA ASN A 147 23.88 -11.91 17.86
C ASN A 147 24.05 -12.46 16.43
N GLY A 148 23.88 -11.62 15.38
CA GLY A 148 24.10 -12.03 13.99
C GLY A 148 23.01 -11.51 13.06
N PRO A 149 22.77 -12.21 11.93
CA PRO A 149 21.82 -11.72 10.94
C PRO A 149 20.40 -11.60 11.47
N GLN A 150 19.85 -10.39 11.42
CA GLN A 150 18.47 -10.10 11.85
C GLN A 150 17.48 -10.03 10.67
N ASN A 151 17.75 -10.75 9.60
CA ASN A 151 16.93 -10.79 8.39
C ASN A 151 15.84 -11.88 8.43
N ARG A 152 15.59 -12.47 9.59
CA ARG A 152 14.61 -13.55 9.82
C ARG A 152 13.75 -13.32 11.05
N ILE A 153 13.59 -12.05 11.44
CA ILE A 153 12.71 -11.68 12.54
C ILE A 153 11.27 -11.83 12.08
N PRO A 154 10.40 -12.51 12.83
CA PRO A 154 8.98 -12.54 12.52
C PRO A 154 8.41 -11.12 12.55
N GLY A 155 7.72 -10.71 11.50
CA GLY A 155 7.11 -9.39 11.44
C GLY A 155 6.73 -8.95 10.05
N LEU A 156 6.30 -7.69 9.91
CA LEU A 156 5.81 -7.14 8.65
C LEU A 156 6.93 -7.09 7.59
N VAL A 157 8.10 -6.58 7.97
CA VAL A 157 9.26 -6.44 7.08
C VAL A 157 10.21 -7.64 7.19
N GLY A 158 10.21 -8.32 8.31
CA GLY A 158 11.04 -9.51 8.55
C GLY A 158 12.51 -9.21 8.89
N ALA A 159 12.83 -7.96 9.26
CA ALA A 159 14.17 -7.55 9.69
C ALA A 159 14.10 -6.28 10.55
N ALA A 160 14.90 -6.23 11.61
CA ALA A 160 15.14 -4.99 12.36
C ALA A 160 16.39 -4.27 11.86
N LEU A 161 17.47 -5.01 11.60
CA LEU A 161 18.70 -4.51 11.00
C LEU A 161 19.07 -5.43 9.82
N ARG A 162 19.07 -4.89 8.60
CA ARG A 162 19.32 -5.65 7.39
C ARG A 162 20.69 -5.32 6.82
N PHE A 163 21.52 -6.35 6.68
CA PHE A 163 22.79 -6.26 5.96
C PHE A 163 22.61 -6.75 4.53
N ILE A 164 23.00 -5.93 3.56
CA ILE A 164 22.94 -6.22 2.13
C ILE A 164 24.34 -6.18 1.56
N LYS A 165 24.67 -7.23 0.82
CA LYS A 165 26.02 -7.39 0.24
C LYS A 165 25.92 -7.83 -1.21
N PRO A 166 26.84 -7.42 -2.10
CA PRO A 166 26.99 -8.04 -3.41
C PRO A 166 27.18 -9.54 -3.30
N SER A 167 26.61 -10.29 -4.22
CA SER A 167 26.77 -11.74 -4.27
C SER A 167 27.13 -12.23 -5.67
N PRO A 168 27.68 -13.44 -5.84
CA PRO A 168 27.91 -14.00 -7.16
C PRO A 168 26.66 -14.13 -8.02
N ASP A 169 25.49 -14.23 -7.39
CA ASP A 169 24.19 -14.31 -8.08
C ASP A 169 23.63 -12.92 -8.44
N ASP A 170 23.97 -11.87 -7.68
CA ASP A 170 23.66 -10.47 -7.96
C ASP A 170 24.84 -9.57 -7.60
N PRO A 171 25.83 -9.43 -8.49
CA PRO A 171 27.02 -8.61 -8.24
C PRO A 171 26.73 -7.10 -8.25
N THR A 172 25.55 -6.69 -8.72
CA THR A 172 25.12 -5.28 -8.76
C THR A 172 24.40 -4.83 -7.50
N ARG A 173 24.19 -5.75 -6.56
CA ARG A 173 23.56 -5.48 -5.28
C ARG A 173 24.41 -4.51 -4.46
N PRO A 174 23.82 -3.46 -3.83
CA PRO A 174 24.60 -2.51 -3.06
C PRO A 174 25.19 -3.16 -1.80
N LYS A 175 26.28 -2.58 -1.29
CA LYS A 175 26.75 -2.81 0.08
C LYS A 175 26.04 -1.82 0.99
N GLN A 176 25.14 -2.29 1.85
CA GLN A 176 24.19 -1.42 2.54
C GLN A 176 23.71 -2.05 3.84
N ILE A 177 23.42 -1.20 4.83
CA ILE A 177 22.68 -1.57 6.03
C ILE A 177 21.49 -0.62 6.16
N TRP A 178 20.35 -1.12 6.60
CA TRP A 178 19.21 -0.31 7.01
C TRP A 178 18.54 -0.92 8.23
N SER A 179 17.92 -0.05 9.05
CA SER A 179 17.08 -0.45 10.18
C SER A 179 15.60 -0.27 9.86
N GLN A 180 14.77 -1.05 10.56
CA GLN A 180 13.30 -0.93 10.60
C GLN A 180 12.86 -1.03 12.05
N GLY A 181 12.23 0.04 12.57
CA GLY A 181 11.78 0.12 13.96
C GLY A 181 10.32 -0.25 14.17
N GLU A 182 9.47 0.04 13.20
CA GLU A 182 8.02 -0.16 13.31
C GLU A 182 7.62 -1.63 13.02
N SER A 183 6.77 -2.22 13.84
CA SER A 183 6.06 -1.62 14.99
C SER A 183 6.95 -1.52 16.25
N GLU A 184 7.54 -2.64 16.72
CA GLU A 184 8.39 -2.75 17.91
C GLU A 184 9.61 -3.60 17.54
N TYR A 185 10.54 -3.05 16.72
CA TYR A 185 11.71 -3.79 16.25
C TYR A 185 13.03 -3.12 16.59
N ASN A 186 13.06 -1.92 17.19
CA ASN A 186 14.28 -1.25 17.57
C ASN A 186 15.00 -1.96 18.72
N HIS A 187 14.26 -2.64 19.61
CA HIS A 187 14.85 -3.44 20.67
C HIS A 187 15.67 -4.67 20.18
N TYR A 188 15.68 -4.96 18.90
CA TYR A 188 16.57 -5.94 18.28
C TYR A 188 17.98 -5.41 18.01
N TRP A 189 18.18 -4.07 18.00
CA TRP A 189 19.49 -3.51 17.71
C TRP A 189 20.02 -2.51 18.73
N PHE A 190 19.19 -2.05 19.68
CA PHE A 190 19.61 -1.39 20.91
C PHE A 190 18.58 -1.62 22.04
N PRO A 191 19.00 -1.76 23.33
CA PRO A 191 18.05 -1.93 24.42
C PRO A 191 17.22 -0.66 24.63
N VAL A 192 15.89 -0.76 24.69
CA VAL A 192 15.01 0.41 24.82
C VAL A 192 13.65 -0.02 25.36
N TYR A 193 12.85 0.90 25.91
CA TYR A 193 11.42 0.71 26.05
C TYR A 193 10.78 0.93 24.68
N ASP A 194 10.42 -0.18 24.00
CA ASP A 194 10.07 -0.16 22.56
C ASP A 194 8.55 -0.12 22.34
N HIS A 195 7.90 0.95 22.87
CA HIS A 195 6.48 1.20 22.67
C HIS A 195 6.25 2.70 22.40
N PRO A 196 5.28 3.13 21.60
CA PRO A 196 5.14 4.51 21.13
C PRO A 196 4.64 5.51 22.18
N ASN A 197 4.47 5.13 23.42
CA ASN A 197 4.00 6.02 24.49
C ASN A 197 5.13 6.72 25.29
N ASP A 198 6.39 6.42 25.02
CA ASP A 198 7.56 7.08 25.59
C ASP A 198 8.36 7.82 24.51
N PHE A 199 8.73 9.06 24.78
CA PHE A 199 9.41 9.95 23.84
C PHE A 199 10.74 10.41 24.39
N PHE A 200 11.80 10.23 23.61
CA PHE A 200 13.14 10.68 23.97
C PHE A 200 13.84 11.37 22.80
N THR A 201 14.85 12.18 23.09
CA THR A 201 15.78 12.71 22.10
C THR A 201 16.87 11.68 21.81
N SER A 202 17.43 11.67 20.59
CA SER A 202 18.46 10.68 20.25
C SER A 202 19.68 11.25 19.54
N GLU A 203 20.80 10.56 19.72
CA GLU A 203 22.07 10.79 18.99
C GLU A 203 22.61 9.45 18.46
N ILE A 204 23.14 9.46 17.24
CA ILE A 204 23.83 8.30 16.69
C ILE A 204 25.20 8.71 16.19
N THR A 205 26.23 8.15 16.79
CA THR A 205 27.63 8.19 16.32
C THR A 205 27.94 6.87 15.66
N ALA A 206 28.12 6.87 14.32
CA ALA A 206 28.35 5.63 13.58
C ALA A 206 29.68 5.68 12.80
N THR A 207 30.50 4.65 12.98
CA THR A 207 31.79 4.50 12.27
C THR A 207 31.68 3.43 11.21
N VAL A 208 31.96 3.81 9.95
CA VAL A 208 31.84 2.93 8.77
C VAL A 208 33.11 3.02 7.90
N GLU A 209 33.38 2.00 7.11
CA GLU A 209 34.46 2.01 6.13
C GLU A 209 34.15 2.96 4.97
N LYS A 210 35.16 3.63 4.42
CA LYS A 210 35.00 4.41 3.17
C LYS A 210 34.80 3.48 1.98
N PRO A 211 33.95 3.82 0.97
CA PRO A 211 33.29 5.12 0.77
C PRO A 211 31.87 5.23 1.38
N LEU A 212 31.47 4.32 2.26
CA LEU A 212 30.13 4.32 2.83
C LEU A 212 29.83 5.62 3.60
N THR A 213 28.58 6.02 3.55
CA THR A 213 27.99 7.14 4.29
C THR A 213 26.93 6.65 5.25
N VAL A 214 26.61 7.47 6.25
CA VAL A 214 25.56 7.18 7.23
C VAL A 214 24.47 8.25 7.13
N VAL A 215 23.21 7.82 7.06
CA VAL A 215 22.03 8.68 7.16
C VAL A 215 21.27 8.28 8.41
N SER A 216 20.87 9.27 9.21
CA SER A 216 20.06 9.06 10.41
C SER A 216 19.17 10.27 10.70
N ASN A 217 18.46 10.22 11.81
CA ASN A 217 17.50 11.24 12.28
C ASN A 217 18.18 12.58 12.60
N GLY A 218 17.42 13.68 12.43
CA GLY A 218 17.83 15.00 12.83
C GLY A 218 18.94 15.60 11.97
N LYS A 219 19.94 16.23 12.62
CA LYS A 219 21.00 17.00 11.98
C LYS A 219 22.33 16.28 12.06
N LEU A 220 23.10 16.28 10.98
CA LEU A 220 24.51 15.88 10.98
C LEU A 220 25.35 16.96 11.69
N LEU A 221 25.90 16.62 12.84
CA LEU A 221 26.68 17.54 13.66
C LEU A 221 28.15 17.55 13.25
N ASP A 222 28.73 16.36 12.97
CA ASP A 222 30.12 16.20 12.62
C ASP A 222 30.34 15.00 11.69
N THR A 223 31.38 15.12 10.88
CA THR A 223 31.91 14.03 10.05
C THR A 223 33.43 14.01 10.17
N ARG A 224 34.01 12.91 10.64
CA ARG A 224 35.43 12.78 10.88
C ARG A 224 36.03 11.60 10.10
N ASP A 225 37.02 11.88 9.28
CA ASP A 225 37.84 10.84 8.65
C ASP A 225 38.85 10.29 9.66
N ASN A 226 38.86 8.97 9.84
CA ASN A 226 39.80 8.27 10.69
C ASN A 226 41.04 7.81 9.90
N ASN A 227 42.16 7.59 10.60
CA ASN A 227 43.43 7.20 9.95
C ASN A 227 43.49 5.71 9.52
N ASP A 228 42.47 4.93 9.86
CA ASP A 228 42.36 3.49 9.60
C ASP A 228 41.50 3.13 8.37
N GLY A 229 41.12 4.11 7.55
CA GLY A 229 40.25 3.90 6.37
C GLY A 229 38.77 4.01 6.65
N THR A 230 38.39 4.29 7.90
CA THR A 230 36.99 4.50 8.29
C THR A 230 36.63 5.98 8.34
N ARG A 231 35.33 6.25 8.50
CA ARG A 231 34.76 7.57 8.72
C ARG A 231 33.67 7.47 9.79
N THR A 232 33.65 8.44 10.68
CA THR A 232 32.65 8.56 11.75
C THR A 232 31.69 9.71 11.43
N PHE A 233 30.39 9.45 11.58
CA PHE A 233 29.30 10.43 11.43
C PHE A 233 28.59 10.58 12.76
N HIS A 234 28.29 11.83 13.16
CA HIS A 234 27.53 12.13 14.36
C HIS A 234 26.23 12.85 13.99
N TRP A 235 25.11 12.16 14.21
CA TRP A 235 23.76 12.65 13.98
C TRP A 235 23.06 12.91 15.31
N LYS A 236 22.17 13.93 15.35
CA LYS A 236 21.38 14.26 16.53
C LYS A 236 20.02 14.81 16.16
N ILE A 237 19.00 14.39 16.89
CA ILE A 237 17.67 14.96 16.89
C ILE A 237 17.30 15.45 18.28
N ASP A 238 16.93 16.73 18.37
CA ASP A 238 16.58 17.40 19.64
C ASP A 238 15.06 17.35 19.92
N GLN A 239 14.24 16.94 18.94
CA GLN A 239 12.82 16.74 19.14
C GLN A 239 12.58 15.36 19.76
N PRO A 240 11.85 15.28 20.90
CA PRO A 240 11.45 13.99 21.45
C PRO A 240 10.57 13.20 20.46
N HIS A 241 10.80 11.91 20.37
CA HIS A 241 10.09 11.02 19.45
C HIS A 241 10.00 9.60 20.02
N ALA A 242 9.06 8.82 19.50
CA ALA A 242 8.91 7.42 19.85
C ALA A 242 10.10 6.58 19.37
N SER A 243 10.41 5.50 20.08
CA SER A 243 11.55 4.62 19.77
C SER A 243 11.58 4.14 18.33
N TYR A 244 10.42 3.70 17.80
CA TYR A 244 10.32 3.09 16.46
C TYR A 244 10.77 4.01 15.32
N LEU A 245 10.77 5.32 15.52
CA LEU A 245 11.20 6.33 14.55
C LEU A 245 12.74 6.50 14.48
N THR A 246 13.48 5.91 15.43
CA THR A 246 14.95 5.94 15.41
C THR A 246 15.49 5.03 14.33
N SER A 247 16.34 5.56 13.43
CA SER A 247 16.82 4.81 12.28
C SER A 247 18.27 5.07 11.92
N ILE A 248 18.88 4.07 11.27
CA ILE A 248 20.22 4.18 10.68
C ILE A 248 20.25 3.51 9.32
N ILE A 249 20.81 4.21 8.34
CA ILE A 249 21.09 3.67 7.00
C ILE A 249 22.55 3.88 6.69
N VAL A 250 23.23 2.83 6.23
CA VAL A 250 24.63 2.84 5.80
C VAL A 250 24.70 2.40 4.35
N GLY A 251 25.36 3.14 3.50
CA GLY A 251 25.51 2.79 2.08
C GLY A 251 26.30 3.82 1.30
N GLU A 252 26.57 3.51 0.05
CA GLU A 252 27.15 4.47 -0.89
C GLU A 252 26.04 5.23 -1.61
N TYR A 253 25.89 6.51 -1.31
CA TYR A 253 24.84 7.37 -1.82
C TYR A 253 25.37 8.64 -2.47
N THR A 254 24.62 9.11 -3.47
CA THR A 254 24.73 10.47 -4.01
C THR A 254 23.49 11.27 -3.59
N PRO A 255 23.63 12.32 -2.78
CA PRO A 255 22.52 13.13 -2.37
C PRO A 255 22.07 14.06 -3.51
N ILE A 256 20.75 14.12 -3.74
CA ILE A 256 20.07 15.14 -4.54
C ILE A 256 19.49 16.12 -3.56
N VAL A 257 20.01 17.33 -3.53
CA VAL A 257 19.64 18.34 -2.53
C VAL A 257 18.78 19.44 -3.17
N SER A 258 17.70 19.73 -2.52
CA SER A 258 16.83 20.88 -2.75
C SER A 258 16.53 21.56 -1.41
N GLU A 259 15.67 22.58 -1.38
CA GLU A 259 15.44 23.38 -0.18
C GLU A 259 14.01 23.88 -0.13
N TYR A 260 13.46 24.00 1.08
CA TYR A 260 12.26 24.75 1.38
C TYR A 260 12.48 25.64 2.60
N GLU A 261 12.38 26.97 2.44
CA GLU A 261 12.57 27.97 3.53
C GLU A 261 13.85 27.77 4.38
N GLY A 262 14.97 27.38 3.76
CA GLY A 262 16.25 27.12 4.46
C GLY A 262 16.37 25.71 5.03
N ILE A 263 15.35 24.87 4.91
CA ILE A 263 15.37 23.49 5.35
C ILE A 263 15.87 22.60 4.21
N PRO A 264 16.98 21.88 4.36
CA PRO A 264 17.45 20.94 3.34
C PRO A 264 16.44 19.80 3.11
N ILE A 265 16.14 19.55 1.83
CA ILE A 265 15.34 18.42 1.36
C ILE A 265 16.25 17.55 0.53
N ILE A 266 16.49 16.33 1.00
CA ILE A 266 17.54 15.46 0.48
C ILE A 266 16.93 14.15 -0.02
N THR A 267 17.23 13.76 -1.24
CA THR A 267 16.96 12.41 -1.74
C THR A 267 18.28 11.68 -1.97
N ASN A 268 18.55 10.66 -1.15
CA ASN A 268 19.73 9.84 -1.26
C ASN A 268 19.46 8.66 -2.20
N VAL A 269 20.15 8.62 -3.33
CA VAL A 269 20.03 7.57 -4.35
C VAL A 269 21.37 6.88 -4.59
N TYR A 270 21.34 5.70 -5.19
CA TYR A 270 22.58 5.05 -5.61
C TYR A 270 23.31 5.90 -6.67
N PRO A 271 24.67 5.89 -6.71
CA PRO A 271 25.44 6.74 -7.62
C PRO A 271 25.07 6.61 -9.10
N ASN A 272 24.58 5.45 -9.52
CA ASN A 272 24.15 5.18 -10.89
C ASN A 272 22.69 5.54 -11.20
N GLU A 273 21.94 6.08 -10.22
CA GLU A 273 20.50 6.42 -10.35
C GLU A 273 20.20 7.93 -10.20
N VAL A 274 21.24 8.78 -10.26
CA VAL A 274 21.10 10.23 -10.01
C VAL A 274 20.18 10.93 -11.01
N THR A 275 20.21 10.51 -12.28
CA THR A 275 19.35 11.10 -13.32
C THR A 275 17.89 10.83 -13.06
N GLU A 276 17.55 9.59 -12.77
CA GLU A 276 16.20 9.14 -12.47
C GLU A 276 15.74 9.65 -11.10
N GLY A 277 16.65 9.68 -10.13
CA GLY A 277 16.39 10.26 -8.81
C GLY A 277 16.01 11.73 -8.87
N LYS A 278 16.57 12.52 -9.79
CA LYS A 278 16.16 13.92 -10.02
C LYS A 278 14.75 14.03 -10.58
N VAL A 279 14.32 13.08 -11.43
CA VAL A 279 12.94 13.02 -11.92
C VAL A 279 12.00 12.71 -10.75
N THR A 280 12.31 11.66 -9.99
CA THR A 280 11.53 11.20 -8.86
C THR A 280 11.36 12.26 -7.77
N ALA A 281 12.45 12.95 -7.40
CA ALA A 281 12.45 13.93 -6.31
C ALA A 281 11.95 15.32 -6.70
N ALA A 282 11.63 15.56 -7.97
CA ALA A 282 11.39 16.90 -8.51
C ALA A 282 10.28 17.68 -7.80
N ARG A 283 9.26 17.00 -7.28
CA ARG A 283 8.09 17.61 -6.67
C ARG A 283 8.15 17.70 -5.14
N LEU A 284 9.16 17.10 -4.53
CA LEU A 284 9.27 17.00 -3.07
C LEU A 284 9.27 18.36 -2.33
N PRO A 285 9.97 19.41 -2.81
CA PRO A 285 9.88 20.74 -2.18
C PRO A 285 8.46 21.34 -2.23
N GLU A 286 7.72 21.08 -3.32
CA GLU A 286 6.33 21.54 -3.46
C GLU A 286 5.41 20.79 -2.46
N MET A 287 5.67 19.50 -2.22
CA MET A 287 4.94 18.70 -1.22
C MET A 287 5.15 19.24 0.20
N VAL A 288 6.41 19.53 0.58
CA VAL A 288 6.74 20.11 1.90
C VAL A 288 6.05 21.45 2.10
N LYS A 289 6.07 22.30 1.08
CA LYS A 289 5.35 23.59 1.06
C LYS A 289 3.84 23.38 1.24
N PHE A 290 3.25 22.52 0.44
CA PHE A 290 1.82 22.24 0.43
C PHE A 290 1.32 21.78 1.81
N PHE A 291 1.99 20.79 2.43
CA PHE A 291 1.59 20.30 3.73
C PHE A 291 1.82 21.33 4.83
N SER A 292 2.91 22.09 4.79
CA SER A 292 3.15 23.19 5.73
C SER A 292 2.05 24.25 5.68
N GLU A 293 1.62 24.64 4.47
CA GLU A 293 0.56 25.62 4.26
C GLU A 293 -0.82 25.08 4.67
N LYS A 294 -1.13 23.83 4.31
CA LYS A 294 -2.44 23.22 4.61
C LYS A 294 -2.64 22.95 6.09
N THR A 295 -1.63 22.43 6.77
CA THR A 295 -1.70 22.22 8.21
C THR A 295 -1.59 23.51 9.02
N GLY A 296 -1.07 24.59 8.41
CA GLY A 296 -0.73 25.84 9.09
C GLY A 296 0.40 25.66 10.11
N LEU A 297 1.18 24.60 9.98
CA LEU A 297 2.37 24.31 10.77
C LEU A 297 3.55 24.05 9.84
N LYS A 298 4.60 24.88 9.89
CA LYS A 298 5.81 24.65 9.11
C LYS A 298 6.40 23.28 9.40
N TYR A 299 7.10 22.72 8.40
CA TYR A 299 7.85 21.48 8.60
C TYR A 299 8.71 21.57 9.88
N PRO A 300 8.56 20.61 10.83
CA PRO A 300 9.03 20.84 12.20
C PRO A 300 10.49 20.47 12.45
N TYR A 301 11.19 19.87 11.47
CA TYR A 301 12.54 19.32 11.68
C TYR A 301 13.62 20.07 10.93
N ALA A 302 14.90 19.81 11.31
CA ALA A 302 16.07 20.51 10.76
C ALA A 302 16.38 20.13 9.30
N LYS A 303 15.92 18.99 8.82
CA LYS A 303 16.00 18.51 7.44
C LYS A 303 14.84 17.57 7.14
N TYR A 304 14.54 17.37 5.87
CA TYR A 304 13.84 16.18 5.38
C TYR A 304 14.78 15.38 4.49
N ALA A 305 14.99 14.11 4.81
CA ALA A 305 15.73 13.19 3.94
C ALA A 305 14.88 11.97 3.63
N GLN A 306 14.87 11.54 2.37
CA GLN A 306 14.40 10.23 1.96
C GLN A 306 15.58 9.44 1.38
N THR A 307 15.73 8.17 1.76
CA THR A 307 16.86 7.35 1.38
C THR A 307 16.41 6.02 0.82
N THR A 308 16.84 5.70 -0.39
CA THR A 308 16.44 4.45 -1.05
C THR A 308 17.23 3.26 -0.53
N VAL A 309 16.53 2.17 -0.25
CA VAL A 309 17.16 0.94 0.23
C VAL A 309 16.68 -0.29 -0.54
N ARG A 310 17.56 -1.27 -0.67
CA ARG A 310 17.28 -2.54 -1.33
C ARG A 310 16.51 -3.48 -0.42
N ASP A 311 15.65 -4.33 -0.99
CA ASP A 311 14.84 -5.35 -0.31
C ASP A 311 13.88 -4.75 0.73
N PHE A 312 13.46 -3.53 0.53
CA PHE A 312 12.48 -2.83 1.34
C PHE A 312 11.17 -2.66 0.58
N GLY A 313 10.05 -2.85 1.25
CA GLY A 313 8.74 -2.80 0.62
C GLY A 313 7.93 -1.59 1.09
N GLY A 314 7.87 -0.52 0.32
CA GLY A 314 7.14 0.70 0.67
C GLY A 314 8.05 1.79 1.19
N GLY A 315 7.57 2.54 2.15
CA GLY A 315 8.30 3.55 2.89
C GLY A 315 8.27 3.27 4.39
N MET A 316 9.00 4.08 5.13
CA MET A 316 8.99 4.19 6.58
C MET A 316 9.32 5.61 6.95
N GLU A 317 8.50 6.20 7.76
CA GLU A 317 8.48 7.61 8.11
C GLU A 317 9.60 8.07 9.05
N ASN A 318 10.57 7.26 9.38
CA ASN A 318 11.64 7.58 10.33
C ASN A 318 11.90 9.09 10.43
N ILE A 319 11.65 9.66 11.59
CA ILE A 319 11.57 11.11 11.81
C ILE A 319 12.71 11.87 11.15
N SER A 320 12.39 12.76 10.22
CA SER A 320 13.31 13.56 9.39
C SER A 320 14.23 12.77 8.44
N ALA A 321 14.14 11.45 8.38
CA ALA A 321 15.05 10.56 7.63
C ALA A 321 14.32 9.31 7.08
N THR A 322 13.26 9.53 6.29
CA THR A 322 12.43 8.45 5.77
C THR A 322 13.23 7.40 4.98
N THR A 323 12.90 6.14 5.21
CA THR A 323 13.44 5.02 4.44
C THR A 323 12.49 4.70 3.30
N GLN A 324 13.00 4.52 2.09
CA GLN A 324 12.18 4.31 0.90
C GLN A 324 12.65 3.06 0.13
N THR A 325 11.71 2.32 -0.44
CA THR A 325 12.06 1.29 -1.41
C THR A 325 12.86 1.89 -2.58
N ASP A 326 13.94 1.23 -3.01
CA ASP A 326 14.65 1.65 -4.20
C ASP A 326 13.80 1.57 -5.47
N ASN A 327 12.68 0.81 -5.42
CA ASN A 327 11.72 0.75 -6.52
C ASN A 327 10.99 2.06 -6.81
N MET A 328 11.03 3.03 -5.88
CA MET A 328 10.43 4.35 -6.12
C MET A 328 11.15 5.15 -7.20
N ILE A 329 12.47 4.90 -7.42
CA ILE A 329 13.23 5.65 -8.42
C ILE A 329 12.76 5.27 -9.82
N HIS A 330 12.44 6.27 -10.63
CA HIS A 330 11.90 6.08 -11.97
C HIS A 330 12.38 7.15 -12.97
N ASP A 331 12.39 6.79 -14.24
CA ASP A 331 12.70 7.71 -15.34
C ASP A 331 11.46 8.51 -15.78
N ALA A 332 11.66 9.57 -16.54
CA ALA A 332 10.58 10.41 -17.06
C ALA A 332 9.59 9.65 -17.99
N ARG A 333 10.00 8.53 -18.55
CA ARG A 333 9.14 7.70 -19.38
C ARG A 333 8.15 6.90 -18.54
N THR A 334 8.55 6.45 -17.36
CA THR A 334 7.68 5.77 -16.40
C THR A 334 6.56 6.70 -15.94
N GLU A 335 6.79 8.01 -15.85
CA GLU A 335 5.75 8.99 -15.47
C GLU A 335 4.56 9.06 -16.42
N LEU A 336 4.69 8.57 -17.65
CA LEU A 336 3.53 8.43 -18.56
C LEU A 336 2.50 7.40 -18.09
N ASP A 337 2.94 6.47 -17.26
CA ASP A 337 2.13 5.35 -16.77
C ASP A 337 1.76 5.52 -15.31
N SER A 338 2.74 5.92 -14.49
CA SER A 338 2.62 6.11 -13.05
C SER A 338 3.83 6.89 -12.52
N ASN A 339 3.68 7.48 -11.35
CA ASN A 339 4.78 8.07 -10.59
C ASN A 339 4.79 7.51 -9.16
N THR A 340 5.69 8.00 -8.33
CA THR A 340 5.82 7.61 -6.93
C THR A 340 5.51 8.75 -5.96
N ASP A 341 4.83 9.78 -6.45
CA ASP A 341 4.41 10.93 -5.64
C ASP A 341 3.57 10.49 -4.45
N GLY A 342 2.66 9.52 -4.66
CA GLY A 342 1.84 8.98 -3.60
C GLY A 342 2.67 8.44 -2.43
N LEU A 343 3.69 7.61 -2.69
CA LEU A 343 4.56 7.11 -1.63
C LEU A 343 5.34 8.26 -0.97
N GLN A 344 5.95 9.16 -1.75
CA GLN A 344 6.73 10.27 -1.21
C GLN A 344 5.88 11.20 -0.34
N SER A 345 4.65 11.52 -0.78
CA SER A 345 3.74 12.38 -0.02
C SER A 345 3.17 11.69 1.21
N HIS A 346 2.97 10.37 1.18
CA HIS A 346 2.58 9.57 2.32
C HIS A 346 3.64 9.66 3.44
N GLU A 347 4.89 9.29 3.14
CA GLU A 347 5.99 9.32 4.11
C GLU A 347 6.31 10.75 4.59
N LEU A 348 6.09 11.73 3.73
CA LEU A 348 6.24 13.13 4.13
C LEU A 348 5.11 13.58 5.07
N ALA A 349 3.87 13.15 4.84
CA ALA A 349 2.74 13.53 5.69
C ALA A 349 2.90 13.01 7.12
N HIS A 350 3.51 11.85 7.28
CA HIS A 350 3.86 11.30 8.58
C HIS A 350 4.71 12.25 9.43
N GLN A 351 5.49 13.13 8.83
CA GLN A 351 6.31 14.09 9.58
C GLN A 351 5.47 15.05 10.46
N TRP A 352 4.15 15.15 10.19
CA TRP A 352 3.16 15.81 11.04
C TRP A 352 2.28 14.80 11.78
N PHE A 353 1.89 13.68 11.12
CA PHE A 353 0.95 12.67 11.63
C PHE A 353 1.66 11.31 11.73
N GLY A 354 2.21 11.00 12.87
CA GLY A 354 3.07 9.86 13.13
C GLY A 354 4.33 10.24 13.88
N ASP A 355 4.99 11.34 13.45
CA ASP A 355 6.25 11.83 14.03
C ASP A 355 6.03 12.99 15.00
N TYR A 356 5.36 14.06 14.55
CA TYR A 356 5.13 15.24 15.40
C TYR A 356 4.01 15.03 16.42
N VAL A 357 3.00 14.29 16.04
CA VAL A 357 1.95 13.75 16.89
C VAL A 357 1.85 12.26 16.57
N THR A 358 2.13 11.41 17.55
CA THR A 358 2.24 9.96 17.37
C THR A 358 1.12 9.24 18.10
N CYS A 359 0.62 8.12 17.59
CA CYS A 359 -0.30 7.26 18.32
C CYS A 359 0.37 6.76 19.62
N ARG A 360 -0.39 6.78 20.75
CA ARG A 360 0.09 6.30 22.04
C ARG A 360 0.11 4.79 22.16
N ASP A 361 -0.74 4.12 21.41
CA ASP A 361 -0.93 2.67 21.40
C ASP A 361 -1.23 2.23 19.98
N TRP A 362 -0.83 1.05 19.62
CA TRP A 362 -1.05 0.51 18.26
C TRP A 362 -2.53 0.37 17.89
N SER A 363 -3.42 0.30 18.86
CA SER A 363 -4.88 0.37 18.62
C SER A 363 -5.32 1.67 17.95
N ASP A 364 -4.52 2.73 18.07
CA ASP A 364 -4.77 4.06 17.53
C ASP A 364 -3.89 4.40 16.31
N ILE A 365 -3.23 3.41 15.70
CA ILE A 365 -2.30 3.59 14.57
C ILE A 365 -2.94 4.32 13.37
N TRP A 366 -4.25 4.32 13.25
CA TRP A 366 -4.95 5.09 12.22
C TRP A 366 -4.65 6.59 12.29
N LEU A 367 -4.29 7.12 13.47
CA LEU A 367 -3.88 8.52 13.64
C LEU A 367 -2.58 8.84 12.89
N ASN A 368 -1.75 7.85 12.64
CA ASN A 368 -0.58 7.94 11.78
C ASN A 368 -0.99 7.63 10.32
N GLU A 369 -1.42 6.43 10.06
CA GLU A 369 -1.56 5.85 8.73
C GLU A 369 -2.73 6.39 7.92
N SER A 370 -3.88 6.57 8.55
CA SER A 370 -5.04 7.12 7.83
C SER A 370 -4.82 8.58 7.44
N PHE A 371 -4.15 9.35 8.30
CA PHE A 371 -3.77 10.71 7.97
C PHE A 371 -2.78 10.76 6.82
N ALA A 372 -1.73 9.95 6.85
CA ALA A 372 -0.76 9.88 5.75
C ALA A 372 -1.42 9.45 4.44
N THR A 373 -2.29 8.43 4.47
CA THR A 373 -3.09 8.00 3.32
C THR A 373 -4.00 9.12 2.79
N TYR A 374 -4.64 9.87 3.67
CA TYR A 374 -5.54 10.95 3.26
C TYR A 374 -4.78 12.17 2.72
N PHE A 375 -3.66 12.52 3.35
CA PHE A 375 -2.82 13.63 2.89
C PHE A 375 -2.09 13.30 1.58
N GLN A 376 -1.76 12.03 1.33
CA GLN A 376 -1.35 11.54 0.02
C GLN A 376 -2.40 11.90 -1.05
N GLY A 377 -3.66 11.55 -0.81
CA GLY A 377 -4.75 11.89 -1.73
C GLY A 377 -4.97 13.40 -1.85
N MET A 378 -4.76 14.17 -0.79
CA MET A 378 -4.83 15.64 -0.85
C MET A 378 -3.71 16.27 -1.70
N TRP A 379 -2.53 15.63 -1.74
CA TRP A 379 -1.49 15.99 -2.69
C TRP A 379 -1.97 15.76 -4.13
N ASP A 380 -2.62 14.64 -4.40
CA ASP A 380 -3.19 14.34 -5.71
C ASP A 380 -4.33 15.31 -6.06
N GLU A 381 -5.20 15.69 -5.10
CA GLU A 381 -6.21 16.75 -5.29
C GLU A 381 -5.54 18.07 -5.71
N HIS A 382 -4.45 18.46 -5.07
CA HIS A 382 -3.69 19.67 -5.37
C HIS A 382 -3.02 19.62 -6.75
N LYS A 383 -2.41 18.49 -7.08
CA LYS A 383 -1.56 18.33 -8.27
C LYS A 383 -2.33 17.98 -9.53
N LEU A 384 -3.29 17.08 -9.42
CA LEU A 384 -4.01 16.47 -10.54
C LEU A 384 -5.46 16.97 -10.65
N GLY A 385 -5.99 17.54 -9.56
CA GLY A 385 -7.34 18.05 -9.49
C GLY A 385 -8.36 17.11 -8.86
N ALA A 386 -9.56 17.63 -8.65
CA ALA A 386 -10.60 16.94 -7.87
C ALA A 386 -11.07 15.61 -8.48
N ASP A 387 -11.15 15.51 -9.82
CA ASP A 387 -11.61 14.28 -10.47
C ASP A 387 -10.61 13.14 -10.28
N ASP A 388 -9.29 13.42 -10.35
CA ASP A 388 -8.23 12.43 -10.06
C ASP A 388 -8.26 12.00 -8.59
N PHE A 389 -8.36 12.93 -7.65
CA PHE A 389 -8.50 12.63 -6.23
C PHE A 389 -9.72 11.75 -5.93
N LEU A 390 -10.90 12.12 -6.46
CA LEU A 390 -12.12 11.33 -6.25
C LEU A 390 -11.99 9.90 -6.81
N TYR A 391 -11.37 9.77 -7.98
CA TYR A 391 -11.23 8.48 -8.66
C TYR A 391 -10.10 7.62 -8.09
N SER A 392 -8.91 8.19 -7.95
CA SER A 392 -7.68 7.46 -7.63
C SER A 392 -7.50 7.24 -6.13
N ASP A 393 -8.09 8.11 -5.27
CA ASP A 393 -7.93 8.05 -3.82
C ASP A 393 -9.24 7.72 -3.12
N VAL A 394 -10.26 8.58 -3.21
CA VAL A 394 -11.51 8.39 -2.45
C VAL A 394 -12.17 7.08 -2.82
N LYS A 395 -12.44 6.88 -4.12
CA LYS A 395 -13.06 5.64 -4.61
C LYS A 395 -12.16 4.41 -4.38
N ALA A 396 -10.87 4.53 -4.63
CA ALA A 396 -9.94 3.41 -4.45
C ALA A 396 -9.86 2.96 -3.00
N ASN A 397 -9.83 3.88 -2.04
CA ASN A 397 -9.85 3.59 -0.61
C ASN A 397 -11.17 2.92 -0.19
N GLN A 398 -12.31 3.41 -0.67
CA GLN A 398 -13.61 2.79 -0.42
C GLN A 398 -13.68 1.37 -1.00
N ASP A 399 -13.22 1.18 -2.24
CA ASP A 399 -13.22 -0.13 -2.91
C ASP A 399 -12.30 -1.13 -2.20
N ALA A 400 -11.12 -0.69 -1.76
CA ALA A 400 -10.19 -1.53 -1.00
C ALA A 400 -10.82 -2.03 0.31
N TYR A 401 -11.46 -1.13 1.06
CA TYR A 401 -12.20 -1.50 2.26
C TYR A 401 -13.37 -2.46 1.96
N LEU A 402 -14.24 -2.13 1.00
CA LEU A 402 -15.38 -2.98 0.65
C LEU A 402 -14.94 -4.37 0.17
N ASN A 403 -13.81 -4.48 -0.52
CA ASN A 403 -13.23 -5.76 -0.91
C ASN A 403 -12.72 -6.56 0.30
N ALA A 404 -12.02 -5.93 1.24
CA ALA A 404 -11.58 -6.57 2.48
C ALA A 404 -12.78 -7.05 3.32
N TRP A 405 -13.83 -6.23 3.42
CA TRP A 405 -15.07 -6.58 4.08
C TRP A 405 -15.75 -7.83 3.48
N ARG A 406 -15.83 -7.90 2.14
CA ARG A 406 -16.38 -9.07 1.42
C ARG A 406 -15.53 -10.32 1.59
N GLN A 407 -14.23 -10.17 1.80
CA GLN A 407 -13.29 -11.27 2.08
C GLN A 407 -13.32 -11.72 3.55
N GLY A 408 -14.13 -11.09 4.40
CA GLY A 408 -14.29 -11.46 5.79
C GLY A 408 -13.32 -10.78 6.76
N ASN A 409 -12.48 -9.85 6.30
CA ASN A 409 -11.70 -9.00 7.19
C ASN A 409 -12.63 -7.91 7.74
N ARG A 410 -13.12 -8.09 8.98
CA ARG A 410 -14.18 -7.25 9.58
C ARG A 410 -13.86 -6.94 11.03
N HIS A 411 -13.49 -5.68 11.30
CA HIS A 411 -13.27 -5.16 12.65
C HIS A 411 -13.43 -3.63 12.68
N PRO A 412 -13.49 -2.97 13.84
CA PRO A 412 -13.40 -1.52 13.96
C PRO A 412 -12.03 -1.00 13.54
N ILE A 413 -11.92 0.29 13.21
CA ILE A 413 -10.62 0.93 13.00
C ILE A 413 -9.83 0.94 14.32
N VAL A 414 -10.49 1.37 15.40
CA VAL A 414 -9.91 1.44 16.73
C VAL A 414 -10.36 0.24 17.55
N THR A 415 -9.43 -0.62 17.91
CA THR A 415 -9.71 -1.77 18.76
C THR A 415 -8.45 -2.25 19.46
N LYS A 416 -8.60 -2.65 20.72
CA LYS A 416 -7.53 -3.30 21.48
C LYS A 416 -7.44 -4.82 21.20
N ASN A 417 -8.41 -5.37 20.47
CA ASN A 417 -8.43 -6.79 20.13
C ASN A 417 -7.71 -7.04 18.82
N TYR A 418 -6.40 -7.27 18.90
CA TYR A 418 -5.54 -7.58 17.75
C TYR A 418 -4.50 -8.66 18.11
N ALA A 419 -3.99 -9.38 17.11
CA ALA A 419 -3.12 -10.53 17.33
C ALA A 419 -1.68 -10.14 17.71
N SER A 420 -1.18 -9.08 17.10
CA SER A 420 0.15 -8.50 17.34
C SER A 420 0.14 -7.05 16.84
N PRO A 421 1.06 -6.19 17.26
CA PRO A 421 1.20 -4.83 16.71
C PRO A 421 1.17 -4.79 15.19
N ASP A 422 1.90 -5.64 14.49
CA ASP A 422 1.90 -5.70 13.02
C ASP A 422 0.53 -6.03 12.40
N SER A 423 -0.38 -6.59 13.15
CA SER A 423 -1.68 -7.01 12.61
C SER A 423 -2.68 -5.86 12.43
N VAL A 424 -2.39 -4.68 13.00
CA VAL A 424 -3.22 -3.48 12.84
C VAL A 424 -2.85 -2.65 11.61
N PHE A 425 -1.70 -2.95 10.98
CA PHE A 425 -1.29 -2.33 9.71
C PHE A 425 -2.01 -3.01 8.54
N ASP A 426 -3.26 -2.65 8.35
CA ASP A 426 -4.12 -3.29 7.36
C ASP A 426 -5.03 -2.31 6.62
N THR A 427 -6.01 -2.84 5.89
CA THR A 427 -6.98 -2.07 5.12
C THR A 427 -7.80 -1.08 5.99
N TYR A 428 -7.87 -1.29 7.29
CA TYR A 428 -8.62 -0.41 8.20
C TYR A 428 -7.81 0.78 8.64
N ALA A 429 -6.53 0.59 8.94
CA ALA A 429 -5.64 1.69 9.31
C ALA A 429 -5.30 2.61 8.12
N TYR A 430 -5.24 2.08 6.89
CA TYR A 430 -4.90 2.85 5.70
C TYR A 430 -6.14 3.29 4.90
N PRO A 431 -6.68 2.51 3.94
CA PRO A 431 -7.74 3.00 3.05
C PRO A 431 -9.07 3.30 3.75
N ARG A 432 -9.51 2.46 4.70
CA ARG A 432 -10.76 2.76 5.40
C ARG A 432 -10.64 4.04 6.21
N GLY A 433 -9.54 4.21 6.96
CA GLY A 433 -9.34 5.41 7.75
C GLY A 433 -9.18 6.65 6.89
N GLY A 434 -8.46 6.59 5.76
CA GLY A 434 -8.38 7.68 4.80
C GLY A 434 -9.76 8.09 4.25
N ALA A 435 -10.61 7.09 3.92
CA ALA A 435 -11.99 7.37 3.50
C ALA A 435 -12.85 7.97 4.62
N VAL A 436 -12.65 7.54 5.89
CA VAL A 436 -13.35 8.13 7.04
C VAL A 436 -12.90 9.57 7.29
N LEU A 437 -11.61 9.89 7.14
CA LEU A 437 -11.12 11.28 7.21
C LEU A 437 -11.73 12.16 6.12
N HIS A 438 -11.92 11.62 4.91
CA HIS A 438 -12.65 12.34 3.85
C HIS A 438 -14.10 12.63 4.24
N MET A 439 -14.80 11.65 4.78
CA MET A 439 -16.16 11.83 5.32
C MET A 439 -16.20 12.88 6.44
N LEU A 440 -15.23 12.85 7.35
CA LEU A 440 -15.13 13.79 8.46
C LEU A 440 -14.88 15.23 7.96
N ARG A 441 -13.96 15.42 6.99
CA ARG A 441 -13.71 16.71 6.34
C ARG A 441 -15.00 17.27 5.72
N LYS A 442 -15.76 16.44 5.01
CA LYS A 442 -17.05 16.85 4.42
C LYS A 442 -18.12 17.15 5.45
N THR A 443 -18.15 16.42 6.55
CA THR A 443 -19.11 16.64 7.65
C THR A 443 -18.82 17.95 8.39
N LEU A 444 -17.56 18.25 8.65
CA LEU A 444 -17.12 19.48 9.35
C LEU A 444 -17.17 20.70 8.45
N GLY A 445 -16.98 20.53 7.15
CA GLY A 445 -16.72 21.61 6.18
C GLY A 445 -15.25 22.07 6.23
N GLU A 446 -14.79 22.68 5.12
CA GLU A 446 -13.36 23.00 4.89
C GLU A 446 -12.76 23.85 6.01
N ASP A 447 -13.41 24.92 6.41
CA ASP A 447 -12.86 25.87 7.41
C ASP A 447 -12.68 25.22 8.78
N ASN A 448 -13.67 24.43 9.22
CA ASN A 448 -13.63 23.75 10.49
C ASN A 448 -12.62 22.58 10.47
N TRP A 449 -12.54 21.86 9.35
CA TRP A 449 -11.54 20.81 9.18
C TRP A 449 -10.11 21.34 9.38
N TRP A 450 -9.74 22.40 8.66
CA TRP A 450 -8.39 22.95 8.77
C TRP A 450 -8.11 23.60 10.12
N ARG A 451 -9.13 24.19 10.74
CA ARG A 451 -9.03 24.73 12.08
C ARG A 451 -8.76 23.60 13.08
N ALA A 452 -9.45 22.48 12.97
CA ALA A 452 -9.29 21.31 13.84
C ALA A 452 -7.90 20.67 13.66
N ILE A 453 -7.44 20.49 12.43
CA ILE A 453 -6.11 19.94 12.12
C ILE A 453 -5.01 20.82 12.72
N ASN A 454 -5.05 22.13 12.48
CA ASN A 454 -4.06 23.05 13.04
C ASN A 454 -4.07 23.05 14.58
N TYR A 455 -5.26 23.04 15.19
CA TYR A 455 -5.41 23.00 16.63
C TYR A 455 -4.88 21.70 17.22
N TYR A 456 -5.20 20.55 16.63
CA TYR A 456 -4.72 19.24 17.04
C TYR A 456 -3.19 19.15 17.04
N LEU A 457 -2.55 19.51 15.92
CA LEU A 457 -1.09 19.49 15.80
C LEU A 457 -0.39 20.42 16.79
N ARG A 458 -0.95 21.61 17.06
CA ARG A 458 -0.35 22.55 18.03
C ARG A 458 -0.54 22.13 19.47
N LYS A 459 -1.71 21.58 19.79
CA LYS A 459 -2.05 21.21 21.17
C LYS A 459 -1.25 19.99 21.64
N TYR A 460 -1.04 19.04 20.74
CA TYR A 460 -0.41 17.76 21.07
C TYR A 460 0.99 17.61 20.45
N ALA A 461 1.66 18.71 20.17
CA ALA A 461 3.02 18.75 19.63
C ALA A 461 4.00 17.89 20.45
N ASN A 462 4.69 16.97 19.79
CA ASN A 462 5.66 16.03 20.39
C ASN A 462 5.06 15.24 21.57
N GLN A 463 3.84 14.77 21.44
CA GLN A 463 3.15 13.98 22.46
C GLN A 463 2.50 12.73 21.84
N PRO A 464 2.46 11.64 22.62
CA PRO A 464 1.66 10.47 22.26
C PRO A 464 0.17 10.74 22.49
N VAL A 465 -0.69 10.34 21.54
CA VAL A 465 -2.13 10.61 21.55
C VAL A 465 -2.96 9.36 21.27
N GLU A 466 -4.19 9.36 21.75
CA GLU A 466 -5.24 8.40 21.42
C GLU A 466 -6.32 9.07 20.55
N THR A 467 -7.21 8.29 19.99
CA THR A 467 -8.33 8.76 19.13
C THR A 467 -9.17 9.86 19.80
N GLU A 468 -9.36 9.80 21.14
CA GLU A 468 -10.12 10.78 21.89
C GLU A 468 -9.49 12.18 21.90
N GLN A 469 -8.16 12.29 21.86
CA GLN A 469 -7.49 13.59 21.79
C GLN A 469 -7.80 14.29 20.46
N PHE A 470 -7.89 13.55 19.35
CA PHE A 470 -8.29 14.14 18.08
C PHE A 470 -9.77 14.59 18.10
N ARG A 471 -10.68 13.75 18.64
CA ARG A 471 -12.09 14.13 18.82
C ARG A 471 -12.24 15.41 19.66
N ILE A 472 -11.56 15.46 20.81
CA ILE A 472 -11.56 16.63 21.69
C ILE A 472 -11.02 17.87 20.96
N ALA A 473 -9.95 17.73 20.18
CA ALA A 473 -9.39 18.85 19.43
C ALA A 473 -10.39 19.43 18.41
N ILE A 474 -11.18 18.56 17.75
CA ILE A 474 -12.26 19.00 16.86
C ILE A 474 -13.32 19.79 17.65
N GLU A 475 -13.80 19.25 18.77
CA GLU A 475 -14.85 19.88 19.58
C GLU A 475 -14.40 21.23 20.15
N GLU A 476 -13.19 21.31 20.70
CA GLU A 476 -12.64 22.54 21.25
C GLU A 476 -12.42 23.62 20.19
N SER A 477 -12.00 23.24 18.99
CA SER A 477 -11.67 24.20 17.95
C SER A 477 -12.88 24.64 17.11
N THR A 478 -13.92 23.78 17.00
CA THR A 478 -15.06 24.01 16.11
C THR A 478 -16.40 24.19 16.83
N GLY A 479 -16.51 23.73 18.08
CA GLY A 479 -17.76 23.67 18.84
C GLY A 479 -18.72 22.56 18.36
N GLN A 480 -18.30 21.68 17.44
CA GLN A 480 -19.13 20.60 16.90
C GLN A 480 -18.86 19.30 17.69
N ALA A 481 -19.91 18.75 18.33
CA ALA A 481 -19.83 17.45 18.98
C ALA A 481 -19.78 16.33 17.94
N MET A 482 -18.71 15.50 17.98
CA MET A 482 -18.44 14.44 17.02
C MET A 482 -18.49 13.03 17.63
N ASP A 483 -19.00 12.87 18.84
CA ASP A 483 -19.15 11.57 19.52
C ASP A 483 -19.83 10.55 18.63
N TRP A 484 -20.93 10.94 17.99
CA TRP A 484 -21.72 10.07 17.13
C TRP A 484 -20.91 9.58 15.91
N PHE A 485 -20.05 10.44 15.34
CA PHE A 485 -19.25 10.10 14.16
C PHE A 485 -18.13 9.12 14.54
N PHE A 486 -17.43 9.39 15.64
CA PHE A 486 -16.35 8.53 16.14
C PHE A 486 -16.91 7.17 16.58
N ASP A 487 -18.04 7.15 17.28
CA ASP A 487 -18.73 5.92 17.69
C ASP A 487 -19.09 5.03 16.48
N GLU A 488 -19.69 5.60 15.43
CA GLU A 488 -20.13 4.85 14.26
C GLU A 488 -18.98 4.41 13.35
N TRP A 489 -17.99 5.28 13.12
CA TRP A 489 -17.02 5.05 12.04
C TRP A 489 -15.67 4.54 12.51
N LEU A 490 -15.29 4.76 13.76
CA LEU A 490 -14.00 4.36 14.32
C LEU A 490 -14.12 3.21 15.31
N TYR A 491 -15.01 3.29 16.29
CA TYR A 491 -15.13 2.29 17.35
C TYR A 491 -16.06 1.11 17.02
N LYS A 492 -16.84 1.20 15.97
CA LYS A 492 -17.72 0.14 15.50
C LYS A 492 -17.40 -0.25 14.05
N MET A 493 -17.63 -1.50 13.71
CA MET A 493 -17.46 -1.99 12.35
C MET A 493 -18.76 -1.86 11.55
N GLY A 494 -18.62 -1.88 10.22
CA GLY A 494 -19.72 -1.87 9.28
C GLY A 494 -19.73 -0.64 8.37
N HIS A 495 -20.70 -0.61 7.49
CA HIS A 495 -21.03 0.50 6.60
C HIS A 495 -22.50 0.38 6.19
N PRO A 496 -23.17 1.48 5.80
CA PRO A 496 -24.54 1.43 5.37
C PRO A 496 -24.70 0.76 4.00
N ILE A 497 -25.74 -0.02 3.86
CA ILE A 497 -26.22 -0.57 2.58
C ILE A 497 -27.58 0.07 2.31
N PHE A 498 -27.62 1.00 1.37
CA PHE A 498 -28.82 1.75 1.06
C PHE A 498 -29.59 1.15 -0.12
N ARG A 499 -30.91 0.98 0.04
CA ARG A 499 -31.84 0.89 -1.09
C ARG A 499 -32.47 2.27 -1.29
N VAL A 500 -32.27 2.84 -2.48
CA VAL A 500 -32.83 4.13 -2.85
C VAL A 500 -33.90 3.94 -3.93
N THR A 501 -35.06 4.54 -3.75
CA THR A 501 -36.13 4.60 -4.75
C THR A 501 -36.61 6.02 -4.94
N GLN A 502 -37.01 6.35 -6.18
CA GLN A 502 -37.51 7.68 -6.54
C GLN A 502 -38.88 7.60 -7.17
N ASP A 503 -39.73 8.58 -6.86
CA ASP A 503 -41.02 8.78 -7.45
C ASP A 503 -41.24 10.28 -7.68
N TYR A 504 -41.68 10.64 -8.87
CA TYR A 504 -41.92 12.04 -9.25
C TYR A 504 -43.41 12.26 -9.53
N ASP A 505 -44.02 13.16 -8.78
CA ASP A 505 -45.41 13.59 -8.99
C ASP A 505 -45.44 14.88 -9.83
N PRO A 506 -45.88 14.80 -11.10
CA PRO A 506 -45.92 15.97 -11.97
C PRO A 506 -46.98 17.01 -11.54
N ALA A 507 -48.03 16.62 -10.77
CA ALA A 507 -49.06 17.53 -10.32
C ALA A 507 -48.55 18.47 -9.22
N THR A 508 -47.77 17.93 -8.28
CA THR A 508 -47.22 18.69 -7.15
C THR A 508 -45.76 19.11 -7.39
N LYS A 509 -45.11 18.68 -8.47
CA LYS A 509 -43.71 18.87 -8.75
C LYS A 509 -42.80 18.33 -7.61
N ALA A 510 -43.22 17.30 -6.95
CA ALA A 510 -42.53 16.70 -5.83
C ALA A 510 -41.76 15.45 -6.27
N LEU A 511 -40.45 15.44 -6.01
CA LEU A 511 -39.64 14.25 -6.05
C LEU A 511 -39.59 13.63 -4.67
N LYS A 512 -40.14 12.41 -4.52
CA LYS A 512 -40.02 11.60 -3.31
C LYS A 512 -38.83 10.67 -3.47
N LEU A 513 -37.90 10.75 -2.53
CA LEU A 513 -36.74 9.88 -2.46
C LEU A 513 -36.83 9.07 -1.17
N SER A 514 -37.07 7.77 -1.28
CA SER A 514 -37.11 6.86 -0.13
C SER A 514 -35.78 6.13 -0.01
N VAL A 515 -35.21 6.12 1.20
CA VAL A 515 -33.95 5.51 1.53
C VAL A 515 -34.15 4.50 2.64
N GLU A 516 -33.89 3.24 2.35
CA GLU A 516 -33.93 2.13 3.29
C GLU A 516 -32.52 1.61 3.60
N GLN A 517 -32.20 1.37 4.86
CA GLN A 517 -30.98 0.75 5.32
C GLN A 517 -31.13 -0.76 5.39
N LEU A 518 -30.28 -1.51 4.65
CA LEU A 518 -30.40 -2.96 4.46
C LEU A 518 -29.42 -3.79 5.27
N GLN A 519 -28.34 -3.20 5.80
CA GLN A 519 -27.33 -3.92 6.55
C GLN A 519 -27.93 -4.65 7.76
N THR A 520 -27.29 -5.74 8.14
CA THR A 520 -27.65 -6.58 9.28
C THR A 520 -26.49 -6.79 10.21
N ILE A 521 -26.76 -6.98 11.48
CA ILE A 521 -25.78 -7.33 12.49
C ILE A 521 -25.31 -8.78 12.29
N ASP A 522 -24.00 -8.97 12.27
CA ASP A 522 -23.38 -10.29 12.28
C ASP A 522 -23.30 -10.78 13.72
N SER A 523 -24.26 -11.65 14.11
CA SER A 523 -24.33 -12.20 15.46
C SER A 523 -23.17 -13.13 15.83
N SER A 524 -22.34 -13.52 14.87
CA SER A 524 -21.17 -14.36 15.12
C SER A 524 -19.93 -13.54 15.52
N SER A 525 -19.92 -12.24 15.23
CA SER A 525 -18.82 -11.35 15.56
C SER A 525 -18.93 -10.82 16.99
N GLN A 526 -17.77 -10.77 17.68
CA GLN A 526 -17.64 -10.15 19.00
C GLN A 526 -17.30 -8.65 18.92
N PHE A 527 -16.93 -8.14 17.74
CA PHE A 527 -16.70 -6.71 17.57
C PHE A 527 -18.00 -5.91 17.61
N PRO A 528 -18.00 -4.70 18.19
CA PRO A 528 -19.15 -3.80 18.16
C PRO A 528 -19.49 -3.40 16.72
N GLN A 529 -20.79 -3.26 16.43
CA GLN A 529 -21.34 -3.02 15.10
C GLN A 529 -22.37 -1.90 15.10
N VAL A 530 -22.50 -1.22 13.96
CA VAL A 530 -23.56 -0.23 13.75
C VAL A 530 -24.78 -0.90 13.11
N ALA A 531 -25.91 -0.85 13.80
CA ALA A 531 -27.17 -1.40 13.28
C ALA A 531 -27.81 -0.48 12.24
N LEU A 532 -27.85 0.82 12.52
CA LEU A 532 -28.41 1.86 11.66
C LEU A 532 -27.53 3.09 11.73
N PHE A 533 -27.06 3.55 10.59
CA PHE A 533 -26.17 4.69 10.45
C PHE A 533 -26.94 6.00 10.41
N GLN A 534 -26.29 7.07 10.89
CA GLN A 534 -26.66 8.44 10.62
C GLN A 534 -25.56 9.15 9.85
N THR A 535 -25.92 9.98 8.87
CA THR A 535 -24.95 10.69 8.05
C THR A 535 -25.60 11.81 7.25
N PRO A 536 -24.93 12.94 7.05
CA PRO A 536 -25.35 13.90 6.01
C PRO A 536 -25.11 13.29 4.62
N VAL A 537 -25.98 13.56 3.67
CA VAL A 537 -25.85 13.13 2.27
C VAL A 537 -26.20 14.28 1.35
N GLU A 538 -25.35 14.50 0.35
CA GLU A 538 -25.65 15.42 -0.74
C GLU A 538 -26.29 14.65 -1.89
N ILE A 539 -27.40 15.17 -2.42
CA ILE A 539 -28.13 14.58 -3.54
C ILE A 539 -28.13 15.59 -4.68
N GLU A 540 -27.54 15.21 -5.79
CA GLU A 540 -27.58 16.04 -6.99
C GLU A 540 -28.84 15.74 -7.80
N ILE A 541 -29.57 16.79 -8.16
CA ILE A 541 -30.78 16.70 -8.94
C ILE A 541 -30.65 17.58 -10.18
N GLY A 542 -30.67 16.94 -11.35
CA GLY A 542 -30.65 17.60 -12.65
C GLY A 542 -32.04 17.59 -13.30
N THR A 543 -32.50 18.74 -13.74
CA THR A 543 -33.73 18.94 -14.50
C THR A 543 -33.43 19.63 -15.84
N ALA A 544 -34.46 19.94 -16.62
CA ALA A 544 -34.29 20.67 -17.88
C ALA A 544 -33.78 22.11 -17.66
N SER A 545 -33.98 22.68 -16.47
CA SER A 545 -33.54 24.04 -16.14
C SER A 545 -32.13 24.13 -15.54
N GLY A 546 -31.55 23.00 -15.15
CA GLY A 546 -30.20 22.93 -14.57
C GLY A 546 -30.09 21.90 -13.45
N THR A 547 -28.96 21.93 -12.78
CA THR A 547 -28.61 21.01 -11.69
C THR A 547 -28.47 21.77 -10.38
N HIS A 548 -28.91 21.20 -9.26
CA HIS A 548 -28.73 21.73 -7.91
C HIS A 548 -28.47 20.61 -6.92
N LEU A 549 -27.94 20.96 -5.75
CA LEU A 549 -27.64 20.03 -4.67
C LEU A 549 -28.69 20.19 -3.55
N GLU A 550 -29.20 19.08 -3.07
CA GLU A 550 -30.02 18.98 -1.86
C GLU A 550 -29.22 18.29 -0.75
N HIS A 551 -29.29 18.86 0.46
CA HIS A 551 -28.64 18.32 1.64
C HIS A 551 -29.66 17.64 2.53
N VAL A 552 -29.51 16.34 2.73
CA VAL A 552 -30.41 15.57 3.58
C VAL A 552 -29.65 14.92 4.72
N GLN A 553 -30.32 14.78 5.86
CA GLN A 553 -29.79 14.06 7.01
C GLN A 553 -30.41 12.68 7.10
N ILE A 554 -29.68 11.65 6.82
CA ILE A 554 -30.05 10.28 7.15
C ILE A 554 -29.93 10.12 8.66
N ARG A 555 -30.98 9.66 9.29
CA ARG A 555 -31.08 9.37 10.72
C ARG A 555 -30.98 7.85 10.95
N PRO A 556 -30.69 7.37 12.18
CA PRO A 556 -30.61 5.95 12.47
C PRO A 556 -32.04 5.30 12.48
N LYS A 557 -32.66 5.28 11.32
CA LYS A 557 -33.96 4.71 11.03
C LYS A 557 -33.87 3.74 9.87
N LYS A 558 -34.67 2.67 9.95
CA LYS A 558 -34.74 1.64 8.91
C LYS A 558 -35.10 2.23 7.55
N GLU A 559 -36.01 3.20 7.51
CA GLU A 559 -36.51 3.85 6.31
C GLU A 559 -36.79 5.32 6.56
N GLN A 560 -36.45 6.17 5.58
CA GLN A 560 -36.81 7.59 5.54
C GLN A 560 -37.21 7.99 4.13
N THR A 561 -38.16 8.91 4.03
CA THR A 561 -38.56 9.51 2.77
C THR A 561 -38.32 11.01 2.81
N PHE A 562 -37.64 11.53 1.81
CA PHE A 562 -37.41 12.95 1.57
C PHE A 562 -38.36 13.41 0.44
N THR A 563 -39.04 14.53 0.63
CA THR A 563 -39.87 15.15 -0.39
C THR A 563 -39.20 16.45 -0.82
N LEU A 564 -38.69 16.46 -2.06
CA LEU A 564 -37.93 17.56 -2.64
C LEU A 564 -38.75 18.24 -3.73
N THR A 565 -38.79 19.57 -3.74
CA THR A 565 -39.51 20.32 -4.77
C THR A 565 -38.59 20.52 -5.96
N VAL A 566 -39.06 20.10 -7.14
CA VAL A 566 -38.34 20.25 -8.40
C VAL A 566 -39.22 20.96 -9.44
N ASP A 567 -38.63 21.67 -10.38
CA ASP A 567 -39.38 22.43 -11.38
C ASP A 567 -39.99 21.57 -12.48
N SER A 568 -39.36 20.42 -12.78
CA SER A 568 -39.79 19.46 -13.80
C SER A 568 -39.35 18.05 -13.44
N LYS A 569 -39.72 17.04 -14.22
CA LYS A 569 -39.29 15.67 -14.03
C LYS A 569 -37.75 15.62 -14.05
N PRO A 570 -37.11 15.05 -13.00
CA PRO A 570 -35.68 14.89 -12.95
C PRO A 570 -35.14 14.01 -14.10
N LEU A 571 -34.08 14.47 -14.71
CA LEU A 571 -33.26 13.75 -15.70
C LEU A 571 -32.08 13.04 -15.04
N LEU A 572 -31.63 13.59 -13.91
CA LEU A 572 -30.56 13.08 -13.08
C LEU A 572 -30.98 13.13 -11.61
N VAL A 573 -30.74 12.06 -10.88
CA VAL A 573 -30.72 12.01 -9.43
C VAL A 573 -29.52 11.22 -9.02
N ASN A 574 -28.50 11.88 -8.47
CA ASN A 574 -27.26 11.26 -8.03
C ASN A 574 -27.24 11.25 -6.48
N PHE A 575 -27.35 10.07 -5.89
CA PHE A 575 -27.36 9.89 -4.44
C PHE A 575 -25.91 9.79 -3.94
N ASP A 576 -25.55 10.63 -2.97
CA ASP A 576 -24.21 10.85 -2.47
C ASP A 576 -23.28 11.43 -3.55
N TYR A 577 -23.56 12.69 -3.90
CA TYR A 577 -22.76 13.47 -4.83
C TYR A 577 -21.27 13.44 -4.44
N ARG A 578 -20.42 13.19 -5.43
CA ARG A 578 -18.98 12.99 -5.28
C ARG A 578 -18.58 11.79 -4.43
N GLY A 579 -19.50 10.87 -4.16
CA GLY A 579 -19.17 9.58 -3.52
C GLY A 579 -18.48 9.71 -2.17
N THR A 580 -18.92 10.66 -1.34
CA THR A 580 -18.26 10.95 -0.05
C THR A 580 -18.30 9.77 0.91
N LEU A 581 -19.40 9.01 0.93
CA LEU A 581 -19.66 8.00 1.94
C LEU A 581 -19.06 6.63 1.59
N ILE A 582 -18.49 5.97 2.58
CA ILE A 582 -18.29 4.53 2.51
C ILE A 582 -19.67 3.85 2.57
N LYS A 583 -20.10 3.24 1.47
CA LYS A 583 -21.46 2.66 1.36
C LYS A 583 -21.55 1.61 0.28
N GLU A 584 -22.62 0.80 0.33
CA GLU A 584 -23.17 0.11 -0.83
C GLU A 584 -24.54 0.71 -1.17
N VAL A 585 -24.87 0.84 -2.46
CA VAL A 585 -26.12 1.46 -2.92
C VAL A 585 -26.81 0.58 -3.96
N GLN A 586 -28.08 0.31 -3.71
CA GLN A 586 -29.03 -0.29 -4.65
C GLN A 586 -30.01 0.82 -5.12
N PHE A 587 -29.75 1.39 -6.30
CA PHE A 587 -30.60 2.40 -6.88
C PHE A 587 -30.98 1.98 -8.30
N GLN A 588 -32.21 1.53 -8.49
CA GLN A 588 -32.70 1.09 -9.79
C GLN A 588 -33.05 2.30 -10.66
N LYS A 589 -32.42 2.38 -11.82
CA LYS A 589 -32.68 3.39 -12.86
C LYS A 589 -32.88 2.71 -14.18
N THR A 590 -33.60 3.38 -15.08
CA THR A 590 -33.72 2.91 -16.49
C THR A 590 -32.40 3.04 -17.22
N THR A 591 -32.28 2.41 -18.37
CA THR A 591 -31.05 2.57 -19.21
C THR A 591 -30.91 4.00 -19.72
N GLU A 592 -32.02 4.70 -19.96
CA GLU A 592 -32.06 6.10 -20.36
C GLU A 592 -31.51 7.02 -19.27
N GLU A 593 -31.96 6.83 -18.01
CA GLU A 593 -31.46 7.59 -16.88
C GLU A 593 -29.97 7.34 -16.65
N LEU A 594 -29.52 6.08 -16.76
CA LEU A 594 -28.08 5.75 -16.63
C LEU A 594 -27.25 6.33 -17.78
N ALA A 595 -27.73 6.29 -19.02
CA ALA A 595 -27.05 6.88 -20.16
C ALA A 595 -26.98 8.41 -20.04
N TYR A 596 -28.02 9.05 -19.54
CA TYR A 596 -28.03 10.48 -19.24
C TYR A 596 -26.99 10.81 -18.17
N GLN A 597 -27.00 10.09 -17.04
CA GLN A 597 -26.03 10.27 -15.96
C GLN A 597 -24.60 10.06 -16.46
N LEU A 598 -24.34 8.99 -17.20
CA LEU A 598 -23.01 8.69 -17.75
C LEU A 598 -22.44 9.82 -18.61
N THR A 599 -23.32 10.52 -19.37
CA THR A 599 -22.88 11.51 -20.37
C THR A 599 -23.03 12.96 -19.94
N ARG A 600 -23.81 13.25 -18.88
CA ARG A 600 -24.21 14.60 -18.49
C ARG A 600 -23.90 14.97 -17.04
N ASP A 601 -23.68 13.98 -16.19
CA ASP A 601 -23.30 14.23 -14.81
C ASP A 601 -21.89 14.88 -14.76
N GLU A 602 -21.77 15.98 -14.03
CA GLU A 602 -20.46 16.62 -13.81
C GLU A 602 -19.62 15.85 -12.78
N ASP A 603 -20.26 15.10 -11.89
CA ASP A 603 -19.60 14.23 -10.93
C ASP A 603 -18.96 13.03 -11.63
N VAL A 604 -17.64 12.93 -11.53
CA VAL A 604 -16.88 11.80 -12.11
C VAL A 604 -17.31 10.47 -11.50
N LEU A 605 -17.59 10.41 -10.19
CA LEU A 605 -18.02 9.17 -9.54
C LEU A 605 -19.46 8.81 -9.89
N GLY A 606 -20.31 9.81 -10.11
CA GLY A 606 -21.66 9.61 -10.65
C GLY A 606 -21.62 8.99 -12.05
N ARG A 607 -20.76 9.49 -12.95
CA ARG A 607 -20.54 8.90 -14.28
C ARG A 607 -20.01 7.45 -14.20
N ILE A 608 -19.04 7.20 -13.33
CA ILE A 608 -18.47 5.85 -13.14
C ILE A 608 -19.51 4.89 -12.55
N TRP A 609 -20.32 5.35 -11.62
CA TRP A 609 -21.40 4.53 -11.08
C TRP A 609 -22.39 4.12 -12.18
N ALA A 610 -22.85 5.07 -13.01
CA ALA A 610 -23.72 4.79 -14.15
C ALA A 610 -23.08 3.85 -15.17
N LEU A 611 -21.78 4.05 -15.48
CA LEU A 611 -20.99 3.18 -16.33
C LEU A 611 -21.00 1.73 -15.83
N ASN A 612 -20.75 1.52 -14.54
CA ASN A 612 -20.72 0.19 -13.94
C ASN A 612 -22.09 -0.52 -14.00
N GLN A 613 -23.19 0.23 -13.80
CA GLN A 613 -24.55 -0.30 -13.98
C GLN A 613 -24.80 -0.73 -15.43
N LEU A 614 -24.41 0.09 -16.41
CA LEU A 614 -24.54 -0.22 -17.83
C LEU A 614 -23.63 -1.39 -18.25
N ALA A 615 -22.39 -1.45 -17.74
CA ALA A 615 -21.46 -2.55 -17.98
C ALA A 615 -22.01 -3.90 -17.51
N GLY A 616 -22.72 -3.91 -16.36
CA GLY A 616 -23.45 -5.09 -15.88
C GLY A 616 -24.58 -5.51 -16.82
N ARG A 617 -25.32 -4.55 -17.39
CA ARG A 617 -26.42 -4.82 -18.31
C ARG A 617 -25.94 -5.31 -19.67
N VAL A 618 -24.91 -4.70 -20.27
CA VAL A 618 -24.41 -5.08 -21.59
C VAL A 618 -23.91 -6.53 -21.63
N THR A 619 -23.39 -7.02 -20.52
CA THR A 619 -22.94 -8.42 -20.36
C THR A 619 -24.00 -9.34 -19.76
N GLY A 620 -25.10 -8.81 -19.26
CA GLY A 620 -26.16 -9.52 -18.55
C GLY A 620 -26.89 -10.53 -19.45
N ALA A 621 -27.18 -11.72 -18.95
CA ALA A 621 -27.85 -12.77 -19.72
C ALA A 621 -29.32 -12.42 -20.08
N THR A 622 -29.98 -11.60 -19.24
CA THR A 622 -31.40 -11.25 -19.37
C THR A 622 -31.66 -9.98 -20.17
N THR A 623 -30.62 -9.21 -20.51
CA THR A 623 -30.76 -7.97 -21.29
C THR A 623 -31.03 -8.26 -22.75
N ALA A 624 -32.05 -7.62 -23.35
CA ALA A 624 -32.41 -7.79 -24.77
C ALA A 624 -31.27 -7.36 -25.71
N ALA A 625 -31.12 -7.99 -26.87
CA ALA A 625 -30.04 -7.71 -27.79
C ALA A 625 -29.99 -6.26 -28.27
N VAL A 626 -31.14 -5.64 -28.56
CA VAL A 626 -31.25 -4.23 -28.97
C VAL A 626 -30.77 -3.30 -27.85
N GLU A 627 -31.10 -3.63 -26.63
CA GLU A 627 -30.64 -2.88 -25.45
C GLU A 627 -29.12 -2.98 -25.26
N LYS A 628 -28.56 -4.18 -25.45
CA LYS A 628 -27.11 -4.39 -25.40
C LYS A 628 -26.39 -3.59 -26.47
N GLU A 629 -26.90 -3.58 -27.69
CA GLU A 629 -26.31 -2.79 -28.79
C GLU A 629 -26.35 -1.28 -28.45
N ARG A 630 -27.45 -0.79 -27.92
CA ARG A 630 -27.57 0.61 -27.49
C ARG A 630 -26.53 0.94 -26.40
N ILE A 631 -26.43 0.11 -25.36
CA ILE A 631 -25.46 0.31 -24.28
C ILE A 631 -24.03 0.23 -24.82
N ALA A 632 -23.72 -0.71 -25.70
CA ALA A 632 -22.40 -0.83 -26.34
C ALA A 632 -22.01 0.46 -27.08
N ASN A 633 -22.95 1.04 -27.83
CA ASN A 633 -22.75 2.31 -28.54
C ASN A 633 -22.52 3.48 -27.58
N GLU A 634 -23.27 3.56 -26.46
CA GLU A 634 -23.04 4.60 -25.45
C GLU A 634 -21.65 4.46 -24.79
N LEU A 635 -21.27 3.25 -24.39
CA LEU A 635 -19.94 3.00 -23.82
C LEU A 635 -18.82 3.30 -24.85
N ALA A 636 -19.02 2.96 -26.13
CA ALA A 636 -18.09 3.28 -27.20
C ALA A 636 -17.89 4.80 -27.40
N ASN A 637 -18.98 5.57 -27.28
CA ASN A 637 -18.91 7.04 -27.31
C ASN A 637 -18.13 7.60 -26.11
N VAL A 638 -18.35 7.06 -24.92
CA VAL A 638 -17.65 7.48 -23.68
C VAL A 638 -16.15 7.21 -23.75
N VAL A 639 -15.72 6.06 -24.28
CA VAL A 639 -14.29 5.75 -24.49
C VAL A 639 -13.57 6.85 -25.26
N SER A 640 -14.26 7.48 -26.21
CA SER A 640 -13.64 8.48 -27.09
C SER A 640 -13.89 9.95 -26.69
N ARG A 641 -14.88 10.22 -25.82
CA ARG A 641 -15.37 11.59 -25.61
C ARG A 641 -15.38 12.06 -24.15
N ASP A 642 -15.35 11.17 -23.16
CA ASP A 642 -15.34 11.66 -21.78
C ASP A 642 -14.10 12.50 -21.51
N LYS A 643 -14.30 13.61 -20.79
CA LYS A 643 -13.23 14.54 -20.46
C LYS A 643 -12.17 13.92 -19.53
N PHE A 644 -12.58 13.00 -18.69
CA PHE A 644 -11.71 12.41 -17.67
C PHE A 644 -11.15 11.05 -18.13
N TRP A 645 -9.85 10.88 -18.03
CA TRP A 645 -9.16 9.66 -18.46
C TRP A 645 -9.66 8.39 -17.78
N GLY A 646 -9.98 8.45 -16.48
CA GLY A 646 -10.46 7.31 -15.70
C GLY A 646 -11.80 6.76 -16.22
N VAL A 647 -12.73 7.62 -16.59
CA VAL A 647 -14.01 7.22 -17.20
C VAL A 647 -13.78 6.56 -18.58
N ARG A 648 -12.88 7.13 -19.42
CA ARG A 648 -12.51 6.50 -20.70
C ARG A 648 -11.88 5.14 -20.50
N LEU A 649 -11.02 5.00 -19.50
CA LEU A 649 -10.33 3.76 -19.15
C LEU A 649 -11.32 2.68 -18.65
N ASP A 650 -12.26 3.02 -17.76
CA ASP A 650 -13.28 2.10 -17.26
C ASP A 650 -14.27 1.69 -18.36
N ALA A 651 -14.63 2.61 -19.25
CA ALA A 651 -15.45 2.31 -20.42
C ALA A 651 -14.74 1.35 -21.38
N ALA A 652 -13.44 1.54 -21.63
CA ALA A 652 -12.64 0.61 -22.43
C ALA A 652 -12.55 -0.78 -21.76
N ALA A 653 -12.49 -0.84 -20.46
CA ALA A 653 -12.54 -2.09 -19.70
C ALA A 653 -13.90 -2.78 -19.81
N ALA A 654 -15.00 -2.04 -19.71
CA ALA A 654 -16.37 -2.56 -19.84
C ALA A 654 -16.62 -3.20 -21.21
N LEU A 655 -16.00 -2.66 -22.25
CA LEU A 655 -16.13 -3.18 -23.62
C LEU A 655 -15.32 -4.44 -23.92
N ALA A 656 -14.42 -4.88 -23.04
CA ALA A 656 -13.50 -5.99 -23.31
C ALA A 656 -14.19 -7.32 -23.71
N ASN A 657 -15.39 -7.58 -23.19
CA ASN A 657 -16.16 -8.80 -23.46
C ASN A 657 -17.40 -8.53 -24.33
N VAL A 658 -17.57 -7.32 -24.84
CA VAL A 658 -18.72 -6.94 -25.68
C VAL A 658 -18.40 -7.28 -27.14
N LYS A 659 -19.20 -8.20 -27.71
CA LYS A 659 -19.04 -8.67 -29.10
C LYS A 659 -19.83 -7.78 -30.06
N ASP A 660 -19.52 -6.49 -30.07
CA ASP A 660 -20.18 -5.51 -30.95
C ASP A 660 -19.12 -4.81 -31.83
N PRO A 661 -19.39 -4.56 -33.11
CA PRO A 661 -18.45 -3.86 -33.97
C PRO A 661 -18.08 -2.46 -33.49
N SER A 662 -19.03 -1.74 -32.89
CA SER A 662 -18.78 -0.40 -32.32
C SER A 662 -17.81 -0.45 -31.14
N ALA A 663 -17.95 -1.45 -30.27
CA ALA A 663 -17.03 -1.70 -29.16
C ALA A 663 -15.61 -1.95 -29.64
N ARG A 664 -15.45 -2.82 -30.66
CA ARG A 664 -14.14 -3.08 -31.26
C ARG A 664 -13.54 -1.82 -31.90
N ALA A 665 -14.33 -1.09 -32.66
CA ALA A 665 -13.88 0.14 -33.32
C ALA A 665 -13.43 1.20 -32.32
N ALA A 666 -14.20 1.39 -31.23
CA ALA A 666 -13.86 2.30 -30.16
C ALA A 666 -12.56 1.91 -29.44
N LEU A 667 -12.38 0.62 -29.11
CA LEU A 667 -11.15 0.12 -28.50
C LEU A 667 -9.92 0.28 -29.42
N VAL A 668 -10.07 0.04 -30.74
CA VAL A 668 -8.99 0.30 -31.70
C VAL A 668 -8.65 1.79 -31.76
N ALA A 669 -9.64 2.67 -31.75
CA ALA A 669 -9.41 4.13 -31.70
C ALA A 669 -8.70 4.53 -30.39
N ALA A 670 -9.12 3.98 -29.27
CA ALA A 670 -8.55 4.26 -27.94
C ALA A 670 -7.09 3.82 -27.77
N THR A 671 -6.55 2.95 -28.65
CA THR A 671 -5.09 2.68 -28.68
C THR A 671 -4.27 3.91 -29.08
N ARG A 672 -4.91 5.03 -29.44
CA ARG A 672 -4.30 6.32 -29.77
C ARG A 672 -4.70 7.43 -28.79
N ASP A 673 -5.33 7.09 -27.67
CA ASP A 673 -5.71 8.07 -26.64
C ASP A 673 -4.49 8.87 -26.19
N SER A 674 -4.70 10.13 -25.79
CA SER A 674 -3.65 10.98 -25.24
C SER A 674 -3.06 10.41 -23.95
N ASP A 675 -3.90 9.78 -23.13
CA ASP A 675 -3.48 9.16 -21.88
C ASP A 675 -2.96 7.73 -22.10
N ALA A 676 -1.75 7.45 -21.66
CA ALA A 676 -1.10 6.15 -21.82
C ALA A 676 -1.86 5.02 -21.10
N ARG A 677 -2.47 5.31 -19.96
CA ARG A 677 -3.25 4.34 -19.18
C ARG A 677 -4.48 3.88 -19.96
N VAL A 678 -5.14 4.79 -20.65
CA VAL A 678 -6.27 4.47 -21.56
C VAL A 678 -5.80 3.63 -22.76
N ARG A 679 -4.66 4.01 -23.39
CA ARG A 679 -4.09 3.22 -24.49
C ARG A 679 -3.78 1.79 -24.06
N ALA A 680 -3.09 1.61 -22.92
CA ALA A 680 -2.74 0.29 -22.38
C ALA A 680 -3.98 -0.55 -22.05
N ARG A 681 -5.02 0.08 -21.48
CA ARG A 681 -6.31 -0.56 -21.23
C ARG A 681 -7.00 -1.00 -22.50
N ALA A 682 -7.06 -0.15 -23.52
CA ALA A 682 -7.66 -0.49 -24.81
C ALA A 682 -6.97 -1.70 -25.45
N VAL A 683 -5.63 -1.75 -25.43
CA VAL A 683 -4.86 -2.89 -25.91
C VAL A 683 -5.20 -4.16 -25.13
N THR A 684 -5.24 -4.08 -23.80
CA THR A 684 -5.58 -5.22 -22.94
C THR A 684 -7.00 -5.72 -23.20
N SER A 685 -7.95 -4.81 -23.42
CA SER A 685 -9.35 -5.14 -23.74
C SER A 685 -9.47 -5.82 -25.10
N LEU A 686 -8.77 -5.33 -26.11
CA LEU A 686 -8.72 -5.97 -27.45
C LEU A 686 -8.08 -7.36 -27.40
N ALA A 687 -7.06 -7.57 -26.56
CA ALA A 687 -6.35 -8.84 -26.43
C ALA A 687 -7.23 -9.99 -25.94
N VAL A 688 -8.36 -9.69 -25.28
CA VAL A 688 -9.32 -10.71 -24.83
C VAL A 688 -9.84 -11.56 -26.01
N SER A 689 -9.98 -10.94 -27.18
CA SER A 689 -10.45 -11.62 -28.39
C SER A 689 -9.40 -12.56 -29.02
N LYS A 690 -8.11 -12.36 -28.71
CA LYS A 690 -6.95 -13.08 -29.33
C LYS A 690 -6.96 -13.06 -30.85
N ASP A 691 -7.50 -12.01 -31.46
CA ASP A 691 -7.73 -11.90 -32.89
C ASP A 691 -6.41 -11.67 -33.65
N PRO A 692 -6.00 -12.61 -34.56
CA PRO A 692 -4.76 -12.45 -35.30
C PRO A 692 -4.78 -11.24 -36.26
N SER A 693 -5.95 -10.75 -36.66
CA SER A 693 -6.06 -9.56 -37.51
C SER A 693 -5.58 -8.27 -36.86
N LEU A 694 -5.43 -8.27 -35.51
CA LEU A 694 -4.89 -7.15 -34.74
C LEU A 694 -3.37 -7.20 -34.56
N ALA A 695 -2.68 -8.25 -35.06
CA ALA A 695 -1.24 -8.41 -34.88
C ALA A 695 -0.44 -7.17 -35.32
N SER A 696 -0.73 -6.64 -36.52
CA SER A 696 -0.06 -5.45 -37.05
C SER A 696 -0.34 -4.18 -36.21
N LEU A 697 -1.49 -4.10 -35.54
CA LEU A 697 -1.75 -3.02 -34.59
C LEU A 697 -0.83 -3.16 -33.36
N TYR A 698 -0.76 -4.35 -32.78
CA TYR A 698 0.08 -4.59 -31.61
C TYR A 698 1.56 -4.41 -31.90
N GLU A 699 2.04 -4.85 -33.08
CA GLU A 699 3.43 -4.62 -33.54
C GLU A 699 3.80 -3.14 -33.56
N ARG A 700 2.92 -2.27 -34.07
CA ARG A 700 3.17 -0.81 -34.06
C ARG A 700 3.27 -0.27 -32.64
N LEU A 701 2.46 -0.79 -31.71
CA LEU A 701 2.44 -0.33 -30.31
C LEU A 701 3.65 -0.83 -29.48
N LEU A 702 4.46 -1.78 -29.99
CA LEU A 702 5.74 -2.17 -29.38
C LEU A 702 6.75 -1.00 -29.33
N SER A 703 6.52 0.07 -30.06
CA SER A 703 7.33 1.30 -30.06
C SER A 703 6.64 2.50 -29.39
N ASP A 704 5.58 2.29 -28.64
CA ASP A 704 4.94 3.37 -27.86
C ASP A 704 5.91 4.03 -26.86
N GLN A 705 5.64 5.26 -26.47
CA GLN A 705 6.43 5.94 -25.45
C GLN A 705 6.21 5.36 -24.04
N SER A 706 5.03 4.79 -23.76
CA SER A 706 4.66 4.20 -22.48
C SER A 706 5.15 2.76 -22.35
N TYR A 707 5.78 2.43 -21.23
CA TYR A 707 6.16 1.05 -20.92
C TYR A 707 4.95 0.15 -20.72
N ALA A 708 3.87 0.67 -20.13
CA ALA A 708 2.62 -0.07 -19.95
C ALA A 708 1.97 -0.44 -21.28
N VAL A 709 1.97 0.46 -22.26
CA VAL A 709 1.45 0.20 -23.61
C VAL A 709 2.32 -0.84 -24.32
N ILE A 710 3.64 -0.73 -24.26
CA ILE A 710 4.56 -1.74 -24.85
C ILE A 710 4.30 -3.12 -24.25
N LYS A 711 4.20 -3.19 -22.91
CA LYS A 711 3.93 -4.46 -22.23
C LYS A 711 2.59 -5.07 -22.63
N ALA A 712 1.53 -4.25 -22.64
CA ALA A 712 0.21 -4.70 -23.08
C ALA A 712 0.23 -5.19 -24.53
N ALA A 713 0.89 -4.45 -25.44
CA ALA A 713 1.03 -4.81 -26.83
C ALA A 713 1.85 -6.09 -27.05
N ALA A 714 2.95 -6.26 -26.31
CA ALA A 714 3.76 -7.48 -26.40
C ALA A 714 2.97 -8.72 -25.96
N VAL A 715 2.24 -8.64 -24.85
CA VAL A 715 1.37 -9.74 -24.38
C VAL A 715 0.24 -9.99 -25.40
N ALA A 716 -0.42 -8.93 -25.86
CA ALA A 716 -1.50 -9.04 -26.84
C ALA A 716 -1.03 -9.68 -28.16
N LEU A 717 0.15 -9.27 -28.67
CA LEU A 717 0.75 -9.87 -29.85
C LEU A 717 1.05 -11.35 -29.64
N GLY A 718 1.62 -11.73 -28.50
CA GLY A 718 1.86 -13.13 -28.14
C GLY A 718 0.57 -13.97 -28.13
N GLU A 719 -0.52 -13.44 -27.57
CA GLU A 719 -1.83 -14.13 -27.52
C GLU A 719 -2.44 -14.35 -28.93
N THR A 720 -2.10 -13.54 -29.92
CA THR A 720 -2.58 -13.73 -31.29
C THR A 720 -2.00 -14.99 -31.97
N ARG A 721 -0.80 -15.42 -31.53
CA ARG A 721 -0.04 -16.51 -32.18
C ARG A 721 0.19 -16.32 -33.69
N SER A 722 0.25 -15.05 -34.12
CA SER A 722 0.46 -14.71 -35.53
C SER A 722 1.87 -15.10 -36.00
N SER A 723 2.03 -15.37 -37.30
CA SER A 723 3.35 -15.56 -37.92
C SER A 723 4.15 -14.25 -37.76
N GLY A 724 5.42 -14.34 -37.37
CA GLY A 724 6.26 -13.16 -37.12
C GLY A 724 6.18 -12.59 -35.69
N ALA A 725 5.21 -12.99 -34.86
CA ALA A 725 5.11 -12.54 -33.47
C ALA A 725 6.38 -12.85 -32.66
N PHE A 726 6.97 -14.03 -32.88
CA PHE A 726 8.20 -14.41 -32.19
C PHE A 726 9.35 -13.46 -32.51
N GLU A 727 9.57 -13.15 -33.76
CA GLU A 727 10.65 -12.26 -34.21
C GLU A 727 10.45 -10.82 -33.69
N SER A 728 9.22 -10.32 -33.76
CA SER A 728 8.87 -8.99 -33.24
C SER A 728 9.10 -8.89 -31.72
N LEU A 729 8.72 -9.91 -30.97
CA LEU A 729 8.90 -9.96 -29.51
C LEU A 729 10.37 -10.18 -29.13
N ALA A 730 11.10 -11.05 -29.83
CA ALA A 730 12.52 -11.29 -29.60
C ALA A 730 13.36 -10.03 -29.88
N LYS A 731 12.95 -9.18 -30.82
CA LYS A 731 13.62 -7.90 -31.09
C LYS A 731 13.61 -6.95 -29.88
N LEU A 732 12.58 -6.96 -29.05
CA LEU A 732 12.52 -6.14 -27.82
C LEU A 732 13.64 -6.47 -26.84
N LEU A 733 14.17 -7.70 -26.87
CA LEU A 733 15.27 -8.13 -26.00
C LEU A 733 16.60 -7.42 -26.27
N ASN A 734 16.71 -6.74 -27.41
CA ASN A 734 17.87 -5.96 -27.78
C ASN A 734 17.76 -4.48 -27.36
N THR A 735 16.65 -4.06 -26.78
CA THR A 735 16.39 -2.66 -26.40
C THR A 735 16.56 -2.48 -24.89
N ARG A 736 17.57 -1.72 -24.50
CA ARG A 736 17.77 -1.33 -23.10
C ARG A 736 16.80 -0.23 -22.70
N SER A 737 16.36 -0.25 -21.45
CA SER A 737 15.49 0.77 -20.87
C SER A 737 15.65 0.79 -19.36
N TRP A 738 15.09 1.78 -18.71
CA TRP A 738 15.05 1.83 -17.26
C TRP A 738 14.50 0.51 -16.69
N ARG A 739 15.22 -0.09 -15.76
CA ARG A 739 14.91 -1.39 -15.10
C ARG A 739 14.49 -2.50 -16.09
N ASP A 740 15.02 -2.42 -17.30
CA ASP A 740 14.78 -3.40 -18.38
C ASP A 740 13.31 -3.57 -18.79
N ASN A 741 12.45 -2.56 -18.56
CA ASN A 741 11.02 -2.62 -18.83
C ASN A 741 10.69 -3.16 -20.25
N ILE A 742 11.45 -2.74 -21.26
CA ILE A 742 11.21 -3.20 -22.65
C ILE A 742 11.62 -4.67 -22.83
N ARG A 743 12.77 -5.08 -22.29
CA ARG A 743 13.21 -6.49 -22.35
C ARG A 743 12.27 -7.42 -21.57
N VAL A 744 11.82 -6.97 -20.39
CA VAL A 744 10.79 -7.66 -19.59
C VAL A 744 9.48 -7.80 -20.38
N SER A 745 9.08 -6.76 -21.12
CA SER A 745 7.89 -6.80 -21.99
C SER A 745 8.05 -7.83 -23.10
N GLY A 746 9.23 -7.93 -23.72
CA GLY A 746 9.58 -8.96 -24.71
C GLY A 746 9.44 -10.37 -24.15
N LEU A 747 10.03 -10.65 -22.97
CA LEU A 747 9.91 -11.94 -22.29
C LEU A 747 8.45 -12.27 -21.93
N SER A 748 7.67 -11.27 -21.50
CA SER A 748 6.25 -11.44 -21.18
C SER A 748 5.42 -11.77 -22.42
N GLY A 749 5.70 -11.12 -23.55
CA GLY A 749 5.09 -11.44 -24.84
C GLY A 749 5.43 -12.85 -25.33
N LEU A 750 6.70 -13.27 -25.21
CA LEU A 750 7.13 -14.64 -25.54
C LEU A 750 6.45 -15.68 -24.63
N ALA A 751 6.23 -15.34 -23.35
CA ALA A 751 5.48 -16.19 -22.43
C ALA A 751 3.99 -16.33 -22.84
N ALA A 752 3.38 -15.26 -23.37
CA ALA A 752 2.02 -15.28 -23.91
C ALA A 752 1.93 -16.05 -25.22
N LEU A 753 2.93 -15.96 -26.07
CA LEU A 753 3.04 -16.68 -27.35
C LEU A 753 3.16 -18.20 -27.15
N GLN A 754 3.86 -18.62 -26.08
CA GLN A 754 4.12 -20.02 -25.74
C GLN A 754 4.90 -20.80 -26.86
N ASP A 755 5.80 -20.13 -27.55
CA ASP A 755 6.64 -20.74 -28.56
C ASP A 755 7.91 -21.35 -27.94
N LYS A 756 8.14 -22.64 -28.19
CA LYS A 756 9.29 -23.37 -27.63
C LYS A 756 10.65 -22.83 -28.09
N ARG A 757 10.70 -22.10 -29.22
CA ARG A 757 11.93 -21.40 -29.66
C ARG A 757 12.48 -20.42 -28.61
N ALA A 758 11.62 -19.95 -27.69
CA ALA A 758 12.02 -19.08 -26.59
C ALA A 758 12.70 -19.79 -25.41
N LEU A 759 12.83 -21.14 -25.44
CA LEU A 759 13.34 -21.90 -24.30
C LEU A 759 14.79 -21.52 -23.94
N ASP A 760 15.68 -21.49 -24.94
CA ASP A 760 17.08 -21.10 -24.72
C ASP A 760 17.22 -19.61 -24.34
N ILE A 761 16.32 -18.76 -24.84
CA ILE A 761 16.24 -17.36 -24.40
C ILE A 761 15.92 -17.31 -22.92
N ALA A 762 14.93 -18.08 -22.47
CA ALA A 762 14.52 -18.10 -21.06
C ALA A 762 15.68 -18.57 -20.16
N PHE A 763 16.35 -19.68 -20.50
CA PHE A 763 17.51 -20.16 -19.74
C PHE A 763 18.62 -19.08 -19.64
N ARG A 764 18.98 -18.45 -20.77
CA ARG A 764 19.99 -17.40 -20.77
C ARG A 764 19.67 -16.24 -19.83
N TYR A 765 18.41 -15.81 -19.74
CA TYR A 765 18.02 -14.71 -18.86
C TYR A 765 17.85 -15.13 -17.39
N THR A 766 17.86 -16.43 -17.07
CA THR A 766 17.94 -16.91 -15.68
C THR A 766 19.37 -17.05 -15.16
N GLU A 767 20.39 -16.97 -16.04
CA GLU A 767 21.80 -17.09 -15.65
C GLU A 767 22.23 -16.00 -14.66
N LYS A 768 23.32 -16.30 -13.92
CA LYS A 768 23.96 -15.38 -12.99
C LYS A 768 24.37 -14.08 -13.69
N GLY A 769 24.29 -12.97 -12.98
CA GLY A 769 24.65 -11.65 -13.49
C GLY A 769 23.53 -10.94 -14.28
N ASN A 770 22.42 -11.60 -14.63
CA ASN A 770 21.26 -10.89 -15.17
C ASN A 770 20.52 -10.10 -14.06
N PRO A 771 19.97 -8.92 -14.36
CA PRO A 771 19.11 -8.18 -13.44
C PRO A 771 17.90 -8.97 -12.96
N LEU A 772 17.50 -8.79 -11.70
CA LEU A 772 16.37 -9.51 -11.09
C LEU A 772 15.05 -9.41 -11.88
N PRO A 773 14.66 -8.24 -12.45
CA PRO A 773 13.44 -8.17 -13.27
C PRO A 773 13.46 -9.10 -14.49
N LEU A 774 14.62 -9.25 -15.12
CA LEU A 774 14.77 -10.17 -16.26
C LEU A 774 14.73 -11.63 -15.82
N LYS A 775 15.41 -11.98 -14.72
CA LYS A 775 15.34 -13.33 -14.15
C LYS A 775 13.92 -13.73 -13.79
N ALA A 776 13.17 -12.83 -13.14
CA ALA A 776 11.78 -13.05 -12.80
C ALA A 776 10.88 -13.27 -14.04
N ALA A 777 11.05 -12.45 -15.07
CA ALA A 777 10.31 -12.61 -16.34
C ALA A 777 10.67 -13.92 -17.07
N ALA A 778 11.94 -14.30 -17.06
CA ALA A 778 12.43 -15.54 -17.66
C ALA A 778 11.93 -16.77 -16.92
N LEU A 779 11.85 -16.77 -15.59
CA LEU A 779 11.24 -17.85 -14.80
C LEU A 779 9.76 -18.03 -15.17
N ARG A 780 9.01 -16.92 -15.28
CA ARG A 780 7.60 -16.97 -15.74
C ARG A 780 7.49 -17.55 -17.16
N LEU A 781 8.40 -17.19 -18.06
CA LEU A 781 8.47 -17.76 -19.39
C LEU A 781 8.75 -19.27 -19.32
N LEU A 782 9.77 -19.71 -18.55
CA LEU A 782 10.05 -21.14 -18.35
C LEU A 782 8.85 -21.91 -17.80
N GLY A 783 8.13 -21.34 -16.83
CA GLY A 783 6.89 -21.92 -16.31
C GLY A 783 5.82 -22.16 -17.37
N LYS A 784 5.80 -21.35 -18.46
CA LYS A 784 4.83 -21.47 -19.56
C LYS A 784 5.23 -22.48 -20.64
N ILE A 785 6.53 -22.60 -20.94
CA ILE A 785 6.99 -23.38 -22.11
C ILE A 785 7.91 -24.55 -21.75
N GLY A 786 8.43 -24.58 -20.51
CA GLY A 786 9.48 -25.50 -20.09
C GLY A 786 9.04 -26.87 -19.60
N ARG A 787 7.76 -27.23 -19.68
CA ARG A 787 7.20 -28.47 -19.09
C ARG A 787 7.91 -29.75 -19.56
N ASP A 788 8.30 -29.79 -20.84
CA ASP A 788 8.91 -30.99 -21.45
C ASP A 788 10.45 -30.97 -21.32
N ASP A 789 11.05 -29.91 -20.77
CA ASP A 789 12.49 -29.84 -20.56
C ASP A 789 12.82 -30.08 -19.08
N PRO A 790 13.53 -31.16 -18.73
CA PRO A 790 13.80 -31.53 -17.34
C PRO A 790 14.62 -30.51 -16.57
N ARG A 791 15.40 -29.65 -17.26
CA ARG A 791 16.17 -28.57 -16.63
C ARG A 791 15.27 -27.50 -16.01
N SER A 792 14.08 -27.27 -16.60
CA SER A 792 13.17 -26.20 -16.18
C SER A 792 12.67 -26.41 -14.76
N PHE A 793 12.23 -27.61 -14.40
CA PHE A 793 11.76 -27.88 -13.06
C PHE A 793 12.87 -27.66 -12.01
N THR A 794 14.07 -28.27 -12.25
CA THR A 794 15.20 -28.15 -11.32
C THR A 794 15.57 -26.69 -11.09
N LEU A 795 15.72 -25.91 -12.17
CA LEU A 795 16.09 -24.49 -12.06
C LEU A 795 15.04 -23.66 -11.30
N ILE A 796 13.75 -23.87 -11.62
CA ILE A 796 12.66 -23.11 -10.96
C ILE A 796 12.57 -23.50 -9.47
N ALA A 797 12.68 -24.79 -9.14
CA ALA A 797 12.62 -25.30 -7.78
C ALA A 797 13.79 -24.78 -6.91
N ASP A 798 15.02 -24.86 -7.45
CA ASP A 798 16.22 -24.34 -6.78
C ASP A 798 16.12 -22.81 -6.56
N THR A 799 15.60 -22.09 -7.55
CA THR A 799 15.42 -20.64 -7.45
C THR A 799 14.35 -20.31 -6.41
N ALA A 800 13.24 -21.04 -6.37
CA ALA A 800 12.19 -20.86 -5.37
C ALA A 800 12.75 -21.05 -3.96
N SER A 801 13.45 -22.17 -3.71
CA SER A 801 14.03 -22.46 -2.40
C SER A 801 14.98 -21.38 -1.92
N LYS A 802 15.86 -20.89 -2.78
CA LYS A 802 16.81 -19.81 -2.47
C LYS A 802 16.13 -18.48 -2.23
N ALA A 803 15.17 -18.11 -3.09
CA ALA A 803 14.49 -16.81 -3.02
C ALA A 803 13.65 -16.71 -1.74
N PHE A 804 12.92 -17.76 -1.38
CA PHE A 804 12.16 -17.77 -0.12
C PHE A 804 13.08 -17.74 1.11
N ALA A 805 14.19 -18.50 1.09
CA ALA A 805 15.16 -18.50 2.19
C ALA A 805 15.86 -17.15 2.38
N ASN A 806 16.11 -16.42 1.29
CA ASN A 806 16.77 -15.11 1.33
C ASN A 806 15.82 -13.92 1.53
N GLY A 807 14.51 -14.14 1.54
CA GLY A 807 13.53 -13.06 1.65
C GLY A 807 13.39 -12.21 0.37
N ASP A 808 13.77 -12.75 -0.81
CA ASP A 808 13.63 -12.05 -2.09
C ASP A 808 12.21 -12.19 -2.64
N PHE A 809 11.34 -11.28 -2.26
CA PHE A 809 9.91 -11.32 -2.57
C PHE A 809 9.61 -11.44 -4.08
N ASN A 810 10.31 -10.69 -4.90
CA ASN A 810 10.05 -10.63 -6.34
C ASN A 810 10.44 -11.93 -7.05
N LEU A 811 11.57 -12.48 -6.67
CA LEU A 811 12.07 -13.73 -7.24
C LEU A 811 11.29 -14.94 -6.70
N ALA A 812 10.94 -14.94 -5.42
CA ALA A 812 10.08 -15.95 -4.79
C ALA A 812 8.70 -16.00 -5.48
N ALA A 813 8.10 -14.82 -5.73
CA ALA A 813 6.85 -14.72 -6.47
C ALA A 813 6.97 -15.30 -7.89
N ALA A 814 7.99 -14.91 -8.64
CA ALA A 814 8.18 -15.38 -10.00
C ALA A 814 8.42 -16.88 -10.08
N ALA A 815 9.21 -17.43 -9.14
CA ALA A 815 9.49 -18.86 -9.07
C ALA A 815 8.25 -19.67 -8.65
N GLY A 816 7.47 -19.19 -7.66
CA GLY A 816 6.20 -19.79 -7.26
C GLY A 816 5.17 -19.82 -8.39
N GLU A 817 4.98 -18.70 -9.10
CA GLU A 817 4.13 -18.61 -10.31
C GLU A 817 4.62 -19.54 -11.42
N ALA A 818 5.93 -19.67 -11.58
CA ALA A 818 6.53 -20.57 -12.58
C ALA A 818 6.27 -22.04 -12.23
N LEU A 819 6.40 -22.47 -10.95
CA LEU A 819 6.06 -23.81 -10.50
C LEU A 819 4.59 -24.14 -10.77
N VAL A 820 3.68 -23.22 -10.43
CA VAL A 820 2.23 -23.38 -10.69
C VAL A 820 1.97 -23.49 -12.20
N SER A 821 2.61 -22.64 -13.02
CA SER A 821 2.41 -22.62 -14.47
C SER A 821 2.99 -23.85 -15.17
N LEU A 822 4.11 -24.37 -14.69
CA LEU A 822 4.74 -25.60 -15.16
C LEU A 822 3.83 -26.80 -14.93
N GLY A 823 3.08 -26.79 -13.82
CA GLY A 823 2.11 -27.84 -13.47
C GLY A 823 2.76 -29.20 -13.16
N ASP A 824 4.02 -29.22 -12.74
CA ASP A 824 4.72 -30.42 -12.32
C ASP A 824 4.33 -30.78 -10.88
N PRO A 825 3.80 -31.99 -10.61
CA PRO A 825 3.38 -32.39 -9.26
C PRO A 825 4.48 -32.31 -8.18
N ARG A 826 5.75 -32.46 -8.57
CA ARG A 826 6.90 -32.34 -7.66
C ARG A 826 7.02 -30.95 -7.03
N GLY A 827 6.48 -29.92 -7.70
CA GLY A 827 6.47 -28.54 -7.22
C GLY A 827 5.77 -28.39 -5.87
N LEU A 828 4.74 -29.23 -5.60
CA LEU A 828 4.04 -29.18 -4.32
C LEU A 828 4.98 -29.56 -3.17
N GLY A 829 5.76 -30.64 -3.34
CA GLY A 829 6.77 -31.06 -2.33
C GLY A 829 7.83 -29.99 -2.06
N VAL A 830 8.27 -29.28 -3.10
CA VAL A 830 9.20 -28.14 -2.95
C VAL A 830 8.57 -27.03 -2.10
N LEU A 831 7.33 -26.61 -2.42
CA LEU A 831 6.64 -25.55 -1.68
C LEU A 831 6.27 -25.99 -0.24
N GLU A 832 6.00 -27.26 -0.01
CA GLU A 832 5.77 -27.81 1.34
C GLU A 832 7.04 -27.82 2.17
N GLN A 833 8.18 -28.20 1.57
CA GLN A 833 9.48 -28.15 2.23
C GLN A 833 9.88 -26.71 2.60
N ILE A 834 9.71 -25.76 1.69
CA ILE A 834 9.93 -24.33 1.96
C ILE A 834 9.05 -23.88 3.15
N GLY A 835 7.79 -24.30 3.19
CA GLY A 835 6.84 -23.91 4.23
C GLY A 835 7.16 -24.44 5.64
N GLN A 836 8.06 -25.42 5.77
CA GLN A 836 8.54 -25.92 7.07
C GLN A 836 9.55 -24.98 7.73
N ASP A 837 10.13 -24.05 6.97
CA ASP A 837 11.06 -23.05 7.51
C ASP A 837 10.28 -22.00 8.32
N SER A 838 10.44 -22.03 9.65
CA SER A 838 9.80 -21.11 10.57
C SER A 838 10.29 -19.66 10.40
N SER A 839 11.48 -19.48 9.85
CA SER A 839 12.15 -18.18 9.68
C SER A 839 11.62 -17.34 8.49
N ILE A 840 10.78 -17.91 7.63
CA ILE A 840 10.18 -17.18 6.50
C ILE A 840 9.18 -16.15 7.03
N SER A 841 9.26 -14.91 6.54
CA SER A 841 8.36 -13.83 6.92
C SER A 841 6.89 -14.19 6.69
N ARG A 842 5.99 -13.59 7.49
CA ARG A 842 4.54 -13.80 7.39
C ARG A 842 4.02 -13.61 5.95
N ARG A 843 4.45 -12.55 5.29
CA ARG A 843 4.06 -12.21 3.91
C ARG A 843 4.45 -13.32 2.91
N LEU A 844 5.67 -13.83 3.02
CA LEU A 844 6.12 -14.95 2.17
C LEU A 844 5.37 -16.25 2.47
N LYS A 845 5.01 -16.51 3.74
CA LYS A 845 4.18 -17.67 4.13
C LYS A 845 2.77 -17.60 3.53
N GLU A 846 2.16 -16.43 3.52
CA GLU A 846 0.85 -16.23 2.89
C GLU A 846 0.92 -16.48 1.39
N GLN A 847 1.93 -15.92 0.72
CA GLN A 847 2.17 -16.14 -0.71
C GLN A 847 2.44 -17.63 -1.03
N LEU A 848 3.25 -18.29 -0.24
CA LEU A 848 3.56 -19.71 -0.36
C LEU A 848 2.29 -20.57 -0.26
N SER A 849 1.44 -20.30 0.72
CA SER A 849 0.17 -21.00 0.92
C SER A 849 -0.74 -20.92 -0.30
N GLN A 850 -0.79 -19.76 -0.96
CA GLN A 850 -1.56 -19.59 -2.19
C GLN A 850 -1.02 -20.43 -3.34
N TYR A 851 0.30 -20.45 -3.53
CA TYR A 851 0.90 -21.29 -4.58
C TYR A 851 0.66 -22.79 -4.33
N GLN A 852 0.74 -23.24 -3.08
CA GLN A 852 0.39 -24.61 -2.71
C GLN A 852 -1.05 -24.94 -3.07
N GLN A 853 -2.01 -24.06 -2.75
CA GLN A 853 -3.42 -24.26 -3.09
C GLN A 853 -3.65 -24.31 -4.61
N LEU A 854 -3.01 -23.39 -5.34
CA LEU A 854 -3.10 -23.35 -6.80
C LEU A 854 -2.53 -24.61 -7.43
N LEU A 855 -1.37 -25.06 -6.96
CA LEU A 855 -0.71 -26.25 -7.49
C LEU A 855 -1.50 -27.54 -7.18
N ARG A 856 -2.11 -27.65 -5.99
CA ARG A 856 -3.04 -28.76 -5.65
C ARG A 856 -4.25 -28.79 -6.60
N LYS A 857 -4.84 -27.63 -6.94
CA LYS A 857 -5.93 -27.54 -7.92
C LYS A 857 -5.49 -28.00 -9.32
N VAL A 858 -4.29 -27.60 -9.76
CA VAL A 858 -3.72 -28.02 -11.05
C VAL A 858 -3.44 -29.53 -11.06
N ALA A 859 -2.86 -30.07 -10.01
CA ALA A 859 -2.58 -31.51 -9.87
C ALA A 859 -3.87 -32.36 -9.84
N ALA A 860 -4.91 -31.90 -9.14
CA ALA A 860 -6.22 -32.58 -9.10
C ALA A 860 -6.93 -32.56 -10.46
N GLY A 861 -6.82 -31.48 -11.24
CA GLY A 861 -7.35 -31.40 -12.61
C GLY A 861 -6.61 -32.31 -13.59
N ALA A 862 -5.31 -32.54 -13.38
CA ALA A 862 -4.51 -33.48 -14.18
C ALA A 862 -4.77 -34.96 -13.84
N ALA A 863 -5.22 -35.24 -12.60
CA ALA A 863 -5.54 -36.61 -12.17
C ALA A 863 -6.91 -37.14 -12.68
N ASN A 864 -7.72 -36.28 -13.31
CA ASN A 864 -9.04 -36.66 -13.84
C ASN A 864 -9.14 -36.39 -15.37
N PRO A 865 -8.47 -37.19 -16.25
CA PRO A 865 -8.46 -36.99 -17.70
C PRO A 865 -9.79 -37.27 -18.38
N GLY A 866 -10.84 -37.70 -17.67
CA GLY A 866 -12.14 -38.12 -18.20
C GLY A 866 -13.20 -37.02 -18.32
N VAL A 867 -12.98 -35.82 -17.79
CA VAL A 867 -13.95 -34.71 -17.93
C VAL A 867 -13.50 -33.81 -19.09
N LYS A 868 -14.07 -34.06 -20.28
CA LYS A 868 -14.02 -33.10 -21.37
C LYS A 868 -14.56 -31.76 -20.84
N GLN A 869 -13.70 -30.78 -20.78
CA GLN A 869 -14.13 -29.41 -20.50
C GLN A 869 -14.92 -28.88 -21.69
N PRO A 870 -16.08 -28.27 -21.47
CA PRO A 870 -16.87 -27.64 -22.53
C PRO A 870 -16.18 -26.40 -23.10
#